data_6a354e562c5f4454eeacbb7b1cbfcac9
#
_entry.id   6a354e562c5f4454eeacbb7b1cbfcac9
#
_cell.length_a   1.000
_cell.length_b   1.000
_cell.length_c   1.000
_cell.angle_alpha   90.00
_cell.angle_beta   90.00
_cell.angle_gamma   90.00
#
_symmetry.space_group_name_H-M   'P 1'
#
loop_
_entity.id
_entity.type
_entity.pdbx_description
1 polymer ?
#
loop_
_entity_poly.entity_id
_entity_poly.type
_entity_poly.pdbx_seq_one_letter_code
_entity_poly.pdbx_strand_id
1 'polypeptide(L)'
;MAAEALDLFPVPEPEPRVKGEATAVPEELEDALATMAQASLPPKTIEEECPQKYTLDTYYQDDEIAKDVIRNKYLAAEEQDPWNLWVRQATAIASVESTDELKAEWERKFRYVLEDFRFVPGGRIMHGAGRDDIKTTLNNCYVVAIKKDAIQAIYQAVIDEALTYKFGGGCGHDLSILRPSGSPIIGTGGESCGPIGFMALFSTNTNTIAQHGRRGANMQTLRVDHPDIEKFITIKQDLNNVRYSNISVLLTHEFMHAVEQDTDFDLRWGGKVYRTVPARDLWQKIITAAHTSAEPGLIFWDTMCDYHNGEYCSPLVSTNPCAEQPLPDGGCCNLGSLNLERFVDEDGQFMMKEFKETVKVATRFLDNVIDYNLDRHALPIQRENAVQDRRIGLGILGLGDMLVRRHIKYDSDEALAAVDDIMRNMRDTAYETSIALAVEKEPFPNFNWEGYRQSKFVQNLPQKISKKIMDQGIRNVTILTVAPTGSGAIVSQVTSGIEPIFATSYKRRVKKNEGYGDTFREYTVYHPIIKNLFGNDQDLPDYVVTAHGIDPYSRVKMQGVIQKYVDSSISSTVNLPEDIDVETVADIYLRAYHEGLKGITVYREGSREGILISDKQAGAAVNEASQKQEPTTADESPSSGEESLAEDAGLTGRSQLHPRSRPDVTCGITRRVRTGEGNLYITINEDEHGLCEVFTTIGKAGGVASTQAEAISRLISLALRSGVDAQEVVKQLKGISGPSPTWENGRLILSTPDAIGQALDGYLNERPQRKWEIVDNDATLTSASNPDTDSPPENGNTIEESAFRTMTTCPRCGGTVIHESGCITCPGCGYSRC
;
A
#
# COMPACT_ATOMS: atom_id res chain seq x y z
N MET A 1 -41.44 -4.57 -1.45
CA MET A 1 -41.26 -4.38 -2.90
C MET A 1 -39.88 -3.78 -3.12
N ALA A 2 -38.85 -4.61 -2.97
CA ALA A 2 -37.44 -4.28 -3.34
C ALA A 2 -36.57 -5.56 -3.28
N ALA A 3 -37.06 -6.68 -3.80
CA ALA A 3 -36.34 -7.95 -3.86
C ALA A 3 -36.60 -8.75 -5.14
N GLU A 4 -37.02 -8.06 -6.22
CA GLU A 4 -37.36 -8.71 -7.50
C GLU A 4 -36.76 -7.96 -8.71
N ALA A 5 -35.47 -7.75 -8.75
CA ALA A 5 -34.84 -7.16 -9.95
C ALA A 5 -33.41 -7.68 -10.20
N LEU A 6 -33.15 -8.96 -9.97
CA LEU A 6 -31.81 -9.56 -10.25
C LEU A 6 -31.85 -10.89 -11.02
N ASP A 7 -33.00 -11.24 -11.63
CA ASP A 7 -33.11 -12.43 -12.48
C ASP A 7 -33.38 -12.06 -13.96
N LEU A 8 -32.42 -11.43 -14.63
CA LEU A 8 -32.58 -11.04 -16.03
C LEU A 8 -31.62 -11.71 -17.03
N PHE A 9 -30.82 -12.69 -16.63
CA PHE A 9 -30.09 -13.53 -17.59
C PHE A 9 -30.02 -14.98 -17.09
N PRO A 10 -30.72 -15.93 -17.73
CA PRO A 10 -30.52 -17.34 -17.44
C PRO A 10 -29.14 -17.76 -17.99
N VAL A 11 -28.30 -18.28 -17.09
CA VAL A 11 -27.05 -18.97 -17.45
C VAL A 11 -27.45 -20.32 -18.05
N PRO A 12 -26.97 -20.69 -19.25
CA PRO A 12 -27.22 -22.03 -19.79
C PRO A 12 -26.51 -23.08 -18.94
N GLU A 13 -27.25 -24.14 -18.55
CA GLU A 13 -26.69 -25.29 -17.88
C GLU A 13 -25.68 -26.00 -18.80
N PRO A 14 -24.51 -26.42 -18.29
CA PRO A 14 -23.53 -27.15 -19.09
C PRO A 14 -24.06 -28.54 -19.44
N GLU A 15 -23.95 -28.95 -20.71
CA GLU A 15 -24.27 -30.27 -21.16
C GLU A 15 -23.47 -31.36 -20.41
N PRO A 16 -24.10 -32.54 -20.10
CA PRO A 16 -23.43 -33.61 -19.38
C PRO A 16 -22.34 -34.26 -20.27
N ARG A 17 -21.11 -34.22 -19.82
CA ARG A 17 -19.94 -34.85 -20.46
C ARG A 17 -20.06 -36.37 -20.31
N VAL A 18 -19.82 -37.08 -21.42
CA VAL A 18 -19.71 -38.53 -21.52
C VAL A 18 -18.54 -39.01 -20.65
N LYS A 19 -18.79 -39.90 -19.69
CA LYS A 19 -17.75 -40.55 -18.87
C LYS A 19 -16.92 -41.47 -19.78
N GLY A 20 -15.65 -41.14 -19.98
CA GLY A 20 -14.65 -42.04 -20.55
C GLY A 20 -14.29 -43.15 -19.52
N GLU A 21 -14.09 -44.35 -20.01
CA GLU A 21 -13.68 -45.51 -19.21
C GLU A 21 -12.32 -45.26 -18.54
N ALA A 22 -12.23 -45.58 -17.25
CA ALA A 22 -11.02 -45.42 -16.44
C ALA A 22 -9.92 -46.36 -16.96
N THR A 23 -8.89 -45.80 -17.60
CA THR A 23 -7.66 -46.52 -17.89
C THR A 23 -6.85 -46.73 -16.63
N ALA A 24 -6.27 -47.92 -16.45
CA ALA A 24 -5.44 -48.26 -15.29
C ALA A 24 -4.26 -47.26 -15.12
N VAL A 25 -4.04 -46.83 -13.91
CA VAL A 25 -2.97 -45.89 -13.51
C VAL A 25 -1.61 -46.57 -13.80
N PRO A 26 -0.67 -45.97 -14.53
CA PRO A 26 0.67 -46.55 -14.74
C PRO A 26 1.46 -46.67 -13.43
N GLU A 27 2.25 -47.73 -13.27
CA GLU A 27 3.02 -48.07 -12.07
C GLU A 27 4.01 -46.91 -11.63
N GLU A 28 4.55 -46.11 -12.59
CA GLU A 28 5.35 -44.93 -12.32
C GLU A 28 4.54 -43.75 -11.69
N LEU A 29 3.23 -43.84 -11.75
CA LEU A 29 2.30 -42.83 -11.21
C LEU A 29 1.95 -43.15 -9.76
N GLU A 30 1.91 -44.45 -9.40
CA GLU A 30 1.79 -44.87 -7.99
C GLU A 30 3.03 -44.40 -7.20
N ASP A 31 4.23 -44.36 -7.81
CA ASP A 31 5.44 -43.86 -7.21
C ASP A 31 5.40 -42.33 -7.04
N ALA A 32 4.82 -41.57 -7.97
CA ALA A 32 4.67 -40.12 -7.84
C ALA A 32 3.63 -39.74 -6.78
N LEU A 33 2.50 -40.45 -6.73
CA LEU A 33 1.47 -40.29 -5.71
C LEU A 33 1.96 -40.79 -4.35
N ALA A 34 2.69 -41.90 -4.32
CA ALA A 34 3.36 -42.39 -3.11
C ALA A 34 4.44 -41.42 -2.62
N THR A 35 5.14 -40.73 -3.52
CA THR A 35 6.13 -39.69 -3.17
C THR A 35 5.45 -38.44 -2.59
N MET A 36 4.25 -38.09 -3.04
CA MET A 36 3.45 -37.01 -2.43
C MET A 36 2.85 -37.42 -1.07
N ALA A 37 2.37 -38.66 -0.97
CA ALA A 37 1.89 -39.23 0.29
C ALA A 37 3.04 -39.45 1.31
N GLN A 38 4.24 -39.73 0.82
CA GLN A 38 5.48 -39.90 1.59
C GLN A 38 6.27 -38.60 1.78
N ALA A 39 5.68 -37.40 1.67
CA ALA A 39 6.34 -36.21 2.21
C ALA A 39 6.68 -36.49 3.68
N SER A 40 7.92 -36.97 3.91
CA SER A 40 8.38 -37.41 5.23
C SER A 40 8.73 -36.21 6.10
N LEU A 41 7.71 -35.40 6.38
CA LEU A 41 7.78 -34.43 7.45
C LEU A 41 7.74 -35.23 8.76
N PRO A 42 8.60 -34.93 9.73
CA PRO A 42 8.62 -35.67 10.97
C PRO A 42 7.21 -35.69 11.62
N PRO A 43 6.77 -36.83 12.18
CA PRO A 43 5.49 -36.91 12.86
C PRO A 43 5.59 -36.08 14.15
N LYS A 44 5.21 -34.79 14.06
CA LYS A 44 4.92 -34.02 15.27
C LYS A 44 3.52 -34.33 15.74
N THR A 45 3.39 -34.71 17.00
CA THR A 45 2.11 -34.73 17.73
C THR A 45 1.48 -33.34 17.62
N ILE A 46 0.20 -33.28 17.30
CA ILE A 46 -0.56 -32.02 17.31
C ILE A 46 -0.63 -31.59 18.77
N GLU A 47 0.10 -30.53 19.13
CA GLU A 47 -0.10 -29.87 20.41
C GLU A 47 -1.40 -29.07 20.30
N GLU A 48 -2.36 -29.34 21.19
CA GLU A 48 -3.67 -28.65 21.21
C GLU A 48 -3.53 -27.24 21.82
N GLU A 49 -2.51 -27.02 22.68
CA GLU A 49 -2.23 -25.74 23.32
C GLU A 49 -1.03 -25.04 22.66
N CYS A 50 -1.03 -23.70 22.72
CA CYS A 50 0.07 -22.89 22.21
C CYS A 50 1.37 -23.19 22.96
N PRO A 51 2.44 -23.71 22.29
CA PRO A 51 3.75 -23.87 22.94
C PRO A 51 4.29 -22.54 23.42
N GLN A 52 4.93 -22.54 24.61
CA GLN A 52 5.46 -21.33 25.25
C GLN A 52 6.35 -20.49 24.30
N LYS A 53 7.12 -21.15 23.43
CA LYS A 53 8.02 -20.48 22.46
C LYS A 53 7.29 -19.67 21.38
N TYR A 54 5.99 -19.93 21.16
CA TYR A 54 5.15 -19.28 20.15
C TYR A 54 4.12 -18.33 20.74
N THR A 55 4.17 -18.06 22.05
CA THR A 55 3.42 -16.93 22.61
C THR A 55 3.96 -15.63 22.04
N LEU A 56 3.09 -14.64 21.87
CA LEU A 56 3.44 -13.39 21.21
C LEU A 56 4.69 -12.72 21.78
N ASP A 57 4.78 -12.67 23.13
CA ASP A 57 5.91 -12.03 23.81
C ASP A 57 7.19 -12.83 23.73
N THR A 58 7.12 -14.16 23.77
CA THR A 58 8.31 -15.01 23.63
C THR A 58 8.82 -15.00 22.19
N TYR A 59 7.92 -15.05 21.20
CA TYR A 59 8.27 -15.13 19.78
C TYR A 59 8.90 -13.83 19.26
N TYR A 60 8.28 -12.68 19.56
CA TYR A 60 8.75 -11.38 19.07
C TYR A 60 9.65 -10.63 20.03
N GLN A 61 9.74 -11.08 21.29
CA GLN A 61 10.56 -10.44 22.33
C GLN A 61 10.27 -8.93 22.45
N ASP A 62 11.19 -8.05 22.08
CA ASP A 62 11.10 -6.59 22.11
C ASP A 62 10.76 -5.96 20.75
N ASP A 63 10.42 -6.76 19.73
CA ASP A 63 9.96 -6.28 18.42
C ASP A 63 8.49 -5.85 18.48
N GLU A 64 8.25 -4.63 19.01
CA GLU A 64 6.91 -4.06 19.13
C GLU A 64 6.25 -3.78 17.78
N ILE A 65 7.04 -3.63 16.70
CA ILE A 65 6.48 -3.41 15.36
C ILE A 65 5.84 -4.69 14.83
N ALA A 66 6.53 -5.81 14.94
CA ALA A 66 5.99 -7.10 14.55
C ALA A 66 4.76 -7.47 15.38
N LYS A 67 4.79 -7.22 16.71
CA LYS A 67 3.64 -7.41 17.60
C LYS A 67 2.44 -6.57 17.19
N ASP A 68 2.63 -5.29 16.89
CA ASP A 68 1.56 -4.40 16.45
C ASP A 68 0.99 -4.85 15.09
N VAL A 69 1.85 -5.23 14.15
CA VAL A 69 1.40 -5.66 12.82
C VAL A 69 0.61 -6.95 12.91
N ILE A 70 1.06 -7.96 13.65
CA ILE A 70 0.34 -9.23 13.74
C ILE A 70 -1.01 -9.05 14.45
N ARG A 71 -1.06 -8.33 15.57
CA ARG A 71 -2.29 -8.05 16.32
C ARG A 71 -3.32 -7.29 15.51
N ASN A 72 -2.92 -6.20 14.87
CA ASN A 72 -3.84 -5.27 14.23
C ASN A 72 -4.25 -5.69 12.81
N LYS A 73 -3.49 -6.60 12.16
CA LYS A 73 -3.77 -6.97 10.76
C LYS A 73 -4.17 -8.41 10.56
N TYR A 74 -3.72 -9.33 11.41
CA TYR A 74 -3.81 -10.76 11.10
C TYR A 74 -4.53 -11.60 12.14
N LEU A 75 -4.39 -11.30 13.43
CA LEU A 75 -5.09 -12.03 14.47
C LEU A 75 -6.60 -11.73 14.44
N ALA A 76 -7.43 -12.74 14.69
CA ALA A 76 -8.85 -12.58 14.97
C ALA A 76 -9.04 -12.06 16.41
N ALA A 77 -10.25 -11.61 16.75
CA ALA A 77 -10.51 -10.96 18.03
C ALA A 77 -10.20 -11.84 19.27
N GLU A 78 -10.36 -13.16 19.11
CA GLU A 78 -10.11 -14.14 20.18
C GLU A 78 -8.67 -14.68 20.17
N GLU A 79 -7.89 -14.39 19.12
CA GLU A 79 -6.52 -14.86 18.94
C GLU A 79 -5.52 -13.95 19.66
N GLN A 80 -4.50 -14.54 20.28
CA GLN A 80 -3.50 -13.81 21.04
C GLN A 80 -2.08 -14.00 20.48
N ASP A 81 -1.81 -15.15 19.86
CA ASP A 81 -0.48 -15.62 19.51
C ASP A 81 -0.35 -15.99 18.03
N PRO A 82 0.86 -15.94 17.44
CA PRO A 82 1.12 -16.42 16.07
C PRO A 82 0.66 -17.87 15.85
N TRP A 83 0.71 -18.70 16.87
CA TRP A 83 0.21 -20.07 16.86
C TRP A 83 -1.26 -20.18 16.45
N ASN A 84 -2.12 -19.32 16.99
CA ASN A 84 -3.55 -19.31 16.67
C ASN A 84 -3.77 -19.01 15.18
N LEU A 85 -3.00 -18.05 14.66
CA LEU A 85 -3.03 -17.69 13.24
C LEU A 85 -2.67 -18.88 12.34
N TRP A 86 -1.59 -19.62 12.67
CA TRP A 86 -1.16 -20.77 11.87
C TRP A 86 -2.15 -21.91 11.93
N VAL A 87 -2.70 -22.21 13.10
CA VAL A 87 -3.75 -23.24 13.27
C VAL A 87 -4.98 -22.91 12.45
N ARG A 88 -5.53 -21.70 12.59
CA ARG A 88 -6.71 -21.24 11.85
C ARG A 88 -6.54 -21.37 10.34
N GLN A 89 -5.40 -20.93 9.82
CA GLN A 89 -5.12 -21.01 8.38
C GLN A 89 -5.00 -22.46 7.90
N ALA A 90 -4.27 -23.30 8.65
CA ALA A 90 -4.09 -24.71 8.28
C ALA A 90 -5.43 -25.45 8.21
N THR A 91 -6.27 -25.32 9.25
CA THR A 91 -7.60 -25.93 9.33
C THR A 91 -8.50 -25.43 8.19
N ALA A 92 -8.56 -24.11 7.98
CA ALA A 92 -9.39 -23.51 6.94
C ALA A 92 -9.02 -23.99 5.53
N ILE A 93 -7.74 -23.98 5.18
CA ILE A 93 -7.30 -24.32 3.82
C ILE A 93 -7.30 -25.85 3.59
N ALA A 94 -7.15 -26.65 4.64
CA ALA A 94 -7.32 -28.11 4.55
C ALA A 94 -8.79 -28.52 4.39
N SER A 95 -9.76 -27.70 4.77
CA SER A 95 -11.19 -28.02 4.74
C SER A 95 -11.75 -28.33 3.35
N VAL A 96 -11.06 -27.87 2.27
CA VAL A 96 -11.48 -28.14 0.89
C VAL A 96 -11.05 -29.51 0.36
N GLU A 97 -10.28 -30.27 1.12
CA GLU A 97 -9.90 -31.64 0.75
C GLU A 97 -11.12 -32.56 0.77
N SER A 98 -11.09 -33.62 -0.05
CA SER A 98 -12.27 -34.41 -0.39
C SER A 98 -12.76 -35.36 0.72
N THR A 99 -11.87 -35.81 1.61
CA THR A 99 -12.20 -36.72 2.72
C THR A 99 -11.68 -36.20 4.05
N ASP A 100 -12.27 -36.65 5.15
CA ASP A 100 -11.86 -36.20 6.48
C ASP A 100 -10.43 -36.66 6.83
N GLU A 101 -9.99 -37.81 6.31
CA GLU A 101 -8.60 -38.27 6.47
C GLU A 101 -7.62 -37.32 5.73
N LEU A 102 -7.94 -36.93 4.50
CA LEU A 102 -7.13 -35.96 3.73
C LEU A 102 -7.13 -34.57 4.39
N LYS A 103 -8.28 -34.10 4.91
CA LYS A 103 -8.35 -32.84 5.65
C LYS A 103 -7.41 -32.87 6.85
N ALA A 104 -7.46 -33.93 7.68
CA ALA A 104 -6.60 -34.06 8.85
C ALA A 104 -5.12 -34.23 8.48
N GLU A 105 -4.81 -34.93 7.38
CA GLU A 105 -3.43 -35.08 6.88
C GLU A 105 -2.87 -33.75 6.40
N TRP A 106 -3.63 -33.02 5.53
CA TRP A 106 -3.16 -31.76 4.96
C TRP A 106 -3.16 -30.61 5.98
N GLU A 107 -4.08 -30.62 6.95
CA GLU A 107 -4.01 -29.69 8.08
C GLU A 107 -2.68 -29.81 8.83
N ARG A 108 -2.22 -31.03 9.14
CA ARG A 108 -0.92 -31.24 9.80
C ARG A 108 0.25 -30.75 8.94
N LYS A 109 0.23 -31.05 7.61
CA LYS A 109 1.28 -30.61 6.69
C LYS A 109 1.29 -29.08 6.50
N PHE A 110 0.12 -28.46 6.36
CA PHE A 110 -0.01 -27.01 6.27
C PHE A 110 0.44 -26.33 7.56
N ARG A 111 0.05 -26.85 8.71
CA ARG A 111 0.49 -26.34 10.00
C ARG A 111 2.02 -26.38 10.14
N TYR A 112 2.66 -27.48 9.77
CA TYR A 112 4.12 -27.60 9.81
C TYR A 112 4.85 -26.53 8.98
N VAL A 113 4.38 -26.24 7.77
CA VAL A 113 5.02 -25.23 6.92
C VAL A 113 4.70 -23.80 7.34
N LEU A 114 3.51 -23.56 7.93
CA LEU A 114 3.13 -22.26 8.48
C LEU A 114 3.85 -21.93 9.80
N GLU A 115 4.11 -22.95 10.60
CA GLU A 115 4.79 -22.82 11.90
C GLU A 115 6.15 -22.16 11.71
N ASP A 116 6.43 -21.17 12.56
CA ASP A 116 7.67 -20.40 12.52
C ASP A 116 7.89 -19.64 11.19
N PHE A 117 6.80 -19.39 10.48
CA PHE A 117 6.83 -18.69 9.20
C PHE A 117 7.85 -19.28 8.19
N ARG A 118 7.97 -20.60 8.08
CA ARG A 118 8.73 -21.25 6.98
C ARG A 118 8.09 -20.97 5.63
N PHE A 119 6.77 -20.95 5.60
CA PHE A 119 5.95 -20.46 4.51
C PHE A 119 5.05 -19.34 5.02
N VAL A 120 5.10 -18.19 4.39
CA VAL A 120 4.34 -16.98 4.72
C VAL A 120 3.27 -16.78 3.67
N PRO A 121 2.00 -17.10 3.94
CA PRO A 121 0.91 -16.80 3.01
C PRO A 121 0.75 -15.30 2.78
N GLY A 122 0.17 -14.93 1.65
CA GLY A 122 -0.14 -13.53 1.34
C GLY A 122 -0.99 -12.89 2.42
N GLY A 123 -0.82 -11.58 2.63
CA GLY A 123 -1.48 -10.87 3.73
C GLY A 123 -3.01 -11.02 3.75
N ARG A 124 -3.65 -11.27 2.61
CA ARG A 124 -5.09 -11.52 2.54
C ARG A 124 -5.48 -12.90 3.01
N ILE A 125 -4.64 -13.89 2.76
CA ILE A 125 -4.84 -15.25 3.29
C ILE A 125 -4.67 -15.21 4.81
N MET A 126 -3.60 -14.57 5.32
CA MET A 126 -3.38 -14.42 6.76
C MET A 126 -4.53 -13.71 7.45
N HIS A 127 -5.12 -12.70 6.82
CA HIS A 127 -6.24 -11.94 7.36
C HIS A 127 -7.57 -12.68 7.30
N GLY A 128 -7.87 -13.39 6.20
CA GLY A 128 -9.22 -13.83 5.88
C GLY A 128 -9.48 -15.34 5.93
N ALA A 129 -8.44 -16.21 5.87
CA ALA A 129 -8.63 -17.65 5.94
C ALA A 129 -9.14 -18.06 7.34
N GLY A 130 -10.23 -18.84 7.38
CA GLY A 130 -10.88 -19.27 8.63
C GLY A 130 -11.64 -18.16 9.37
N ARG A 131 -11.91 -17.03 8.72
CA ARG A 131 -12.71 -15.92 9.26
C ARG A 131 -14.10 -15.93 8.62
N ASP A 132 -15.13 -16.28 9.39
CA ASP A 132 -16.55 -16.27 8.95
C ASP A 132 -17.24 -14.96 9.33
N ASP A 133 -16.67 -14.22 10.28
CA ASP A 133 -17.13 -12.90 10.73
C ASP A 133 -16.91 -11.80 9.69
N ILE A 134 -16.01 -12.00 8.73
CA ILE A 134 -15.72 -11.05 7.66
C ILE A 134 -15.83 -11.70 6.28
N LYS A 135 -16.38 -10.95 5.31
CA LYS A 135 -16.43 -11.35 3.92
C LYS A 135 -15.35 -10.58 3.13
N THR A 136 -14.17 -11.19 3.01
CA THR A 136 -13.02 -10.64 2.26
C THR A 136 -12.45 -11.69 1.33
N THR A 137 -11.89 -11.24 0.19
CA THR A 137 -11.13 -12.13 -0.69
C THR A 137 -9.78 -12.51 -0.07
N LEU A 138 -9.30 -13.73 -0.39
CA LEU A 138 -7.94 -14.18 -0.06
C LEU A 138 -6.90 -13.83 -1.13
N ASN A 139 -7.33 -13.22 -2.24
CA ASN A 139 -6.45 -12.78 -3.30
C ASN A 139 -6.03 -11.32 -3.09
N ASN A 140 -4.73 -11.04 -3.29
CA ASN A 140 -4.20 -9.69 -3.18
C ASN A 140 -4.34 -8.89 -4.48
N CYS A 141 -4.26 -9.56 -5.63
CA CYS A 141 -3.93 -8.99 -6.93
C CYS A 141 -5.05 -9.24 -7.92
N TYR A 142 -5.46 -8.18 -8.62
CA TYR A 142 -6.49 -8.23 -9.66
C TYR A 142 -6.13 -7.27 -10.81
N VAL A 143 -6.65 -7.58 -12.01
CA VAL A 143 -6.70 -6.64 -13.12
C VAL A 143 -8.15 -6.47 -13.54
N VAL A 144 -8.57 -5.24 -13.74
CA VAL A 144 -9.89 -4.86 -14.24
C VAL A 144 -9.69 -4.09 -15.55
N ALA A 145 -10.08 -4.70 -16.67
CA ALA A 145 -9.92 -4.08 -17.98
C ALA A 145 -11.01 -3.03 -18.26
N ILE A 146 -10.62 -1.96 -18.95
CA ILE A 146 -11.55 -1.08 -19.62
C ILE A 146 -11.95 -1.75 -20.94
N LYS A 147 -13.18 -2.24 -21.05
CA LYS A 147 -13.63 -3.09 -22.16
C LYS A 147 -13.69 -2.37 -23.51
N LYS A 148 -13.93 -1.07 -23.52
CA LYS A 148 -14.09 -0.23 -24.71
C LYS A 148 -13.71 1.21 -24.41
N ASP A 149 -13.28 1.94 -25.45
CA ASP A 149 -13.13 3.39 -25.41
C ASP A 149 -14.52 4.06 -25.45
N ALA A 150 -15.24 3.97 -24.33
CA ALA A 150 -16.58 4.53 -24.13
C ALA A 150 -16.80 4.86 -22.66
N ILE A 151 -17.52 5.96 -22.39
CA ILE A 151 -17.74 6.45 -21.01
C ILE A 151 -18.36 5.40 -20.10
N GLN A 152 -19.32 4.61 -20.60
CA GLN A 152 -19.97 3.56 -19.84
C GLN A 152 -18.99 2.47 -19.42
N ALA A 153 -18.07 2.06 -20.32
CA ALA A 153 -17.08 1.04 -20.01
C ALA A 153 -16.00 1.54 -19.03
N ILE A 154 -15.62 2.82 -19.13
CA ILE A 154 -14.69 3.45 -18.20
C ILE A 154 -15.29 3.48 -16.78
N TYR A 155 -16.53 3.98 -16.65
CA TYR A 155 -17.20 4.03 -15.35
C TYR A 155 -17.55 2.64 -14.80
N GLN A 156 -17.85 1.66 -15.67
CA GLN A 156 -18.01 0.27 -15.22
C GLN A 156 -16.71 -0.27 -14.61
N ALA A 157 -15.55 -0.01 -15.22
CA ALA A 157 -14.25 -0.39 -14.65
C ALA A 157 -14.01 0.28 -13.28
N VAL A 158 -14.44 1.53 -13.07
CA VAL A 158 -14.36 2.21 -11.76
C VAL A 158 -15.28 1.52 -10.71
N ILE A 159 -16.49 1.11 -11.12
CA ILE A 159 -17.40 0.35 -10.23
C ILE A 159 -16.78 -0.99 -9.85
N ASP A 160 -16.26 -1.73 -10.84
CA ASP A 160 -15.64 -3.04 -10.65
C ASP A 160 -14.39 -2.94 -9.75
N GLU A 161 -13.61 -1.89 -9.93
CA GLU A 161 -12.48 -1.54 -9.05
C GLU A 161 -12.95 -1.28 -7.62
N ALA A 162 -13.97 -0.43 -7.42
CA ALA A 162 -14.52 -0.11 -6.10
C ALA A 162 -15.03 -1.36 -5.37
N LEU A 163 -15.72 -2.26 -6.08
CA LEU A 163 -16.18 -3.53 -5.52
C LEU A 163 -15.00 -4.43 -5.14
N THR A 164 -13.97 -4.51 -5.99
CA THR A 164 -12.76 -5.28 -5.71
C THR A 164 -12.03 -4.74 -4.47
N TYR A 165 -11.92 -3.42 -4.32
CA TYR A 165 -11.36 -2.80 -3.11
C TYR A 165 -12.19 -3.12 -1.86
N LYS A 166 -13.51 -3.06 -1.95
CA LYS A 166 -14.40 -3.40 -0.84
C LYS A 166 -14.13 -4.81 -0.30
N PHE A 167 -13.77 -5.76 -1.17
CA PHE A 167 -13.42 -7.13 -0.78
C PHE A 167 -11.93 -7.33 -0.45
N GLY A 168 -11.10 -6.31 -0.63
CA GLY A 168 -9.70 -6.32 -0.20
C GLY A 168 -8.65 -6.51 -1.27
N GLY A 169 -9.04 -6.63 -2.53
CA GLY A 169 -8.11 -6.73 -3.65
C GLY A 169 -7.44 -5.40 -4.00
N GLY A 170 -6.23 -5.44 -4.57
CA GLY A 170 -5.61 -4.33 -5.28
C GLY A 170 -5.82 -4.49 -6.78
N CYS A 171 -5.98 -3.40 -7.54
CA CYS A 171 -6.33 -3.42 -8.95
C CYS A 171 -5.25 -2.82 -9.85
N GLY A 172 -5.16 -3.32 -11.09
CA GLY A 172 -4.43 -2.68 -12.18
C GLY A 172 -5.32 -2.45 -13.39
N HIS A 173 -5.03 -1.39 -14.15
CA HIS A 173 -5.74 -0.99 -15.35
C HIS A 173 -4.75 -0.63 -16.45
N ASP A 174 -5.03 -1.05 -17.68
CA ASP A 174 -4.38 -0.51 -18.87
C ASP A 174 -5.25 0.56 -19.52
N LEU A 175 -4.68 1.75 -19.70
CA LEU A 175 -5.36 2.91 -20.28
C LEU A 175 -5.14 3.02 -21.80
N SER A 176 -4.36 2.13 -22.41
CA SER A 176 -3.94 2.23 -23.82
C SER A 176 -5.08 2.07 -24.82
N ILE A 177 -6.20 1.47 -24.38
CA ILE A 177 -7.41 1.34 -25.20
C ILE A 177 -8.10 2.69 -25.45
N LEU A 178 -7.89 3.67 -24.57
CA LEU A 178 -8.55 4.97 -24.64
C LEU A 178 -7.95 5.82 -25.76
N ARG A 179 -8.83 6.50 -26.53
CA ARG A 179 -8.40 7.42 -27.59
C ARG A 179 -7.56 8.57 -27.05
N PRO A 180 -6.60 9.09 -27.85
CA PRO A 180 -5.77 10.23 -27.44
C PRO A 180 -6.59 11.50 -27.15
N SER A 181 -6.02 12.36 -26.31
CA SER A 181 -6.58 13.70 -26.06
C SER A 181 -6.68 14.51 -27.35
N GLY A 182 -7.75 15.32 -27.48
CA GLY A 182 -8.06 16.06 -28.71
C GLY A 182 -8.74 15.24 -29.82
N SER A 183 -8.94 13.92 -29.62
CA SER A 183 -9.70 13.10 -30.57
C SER A 183 -11.18 13.47 -30.54
N PRO A 184 -11.87 13.54 -31.71
CA PRO A 184 -13.26 13.93 -31.77
C PRO A 184 -14.19 12.91 -31.10
N ILE A 185 -15.20 13.39 -30.37
CA ILE A 185 -16.26 12.58 -29.80
C ILE A 185 -17.42 12.52 -30.77
N ILE A 186 -17.62 11.36 -31.39
CA ILE A 186 -18.70 11.13 -32.36
C ILE A 186 -20.05 11.07 -31.63
N GLY A 187 -21.02 11.84 -32.05
CA GLY A 187 -22.41 11.85 -31.56
C GLY A 187 -22.77 13.02 -30.68
N THR A 188 -21.96 13.38 -29.70
CA THR A 188 -22.20 14.52 -28.80
C THR A 188 -21.38 15.75 -29.16
N GLY A 189 -20.37 15.59 -30.02
CA GLY A 189 -19.41 16.64 -30.34
C GLY A 189 -18.39 16.89 -29.23
N GLY A 190 -17.37 17.71 -29.52
CA GLY A 190 -16.28 18.00 -28.60
C GLY A 190 -15.08 17.08 -28.80
N GLU A 191 -14.11 17.18 -27.87
CA GLU A 191 -12.84 16.46 -27.91
C GLU A 191 -12.65 15.61 -26.66
N SER A 192 -11.95 14.49 -26.81
CA SER A 192 -11.60 13.59 -25.72
C SER A 192 -10.52 14.20 -24.83
N CYS A 193 -10.63 14.00 -23.51
CA CYS A 193 -9.55 14.30 -22.55
C CYS A 193 -8.39 13.28 -22.60
N GLY A 194 -8.55 12.18 -23.35
CA GLY A 194 -7.57 11.09 -23.42
C GLY A 194 -7.43 10.30 -22.11
N PRO A 195 -6.50 9.31 -22.06
CA PRO A 195 -6.26 8.51 -20.89
C PRO A 195 -5.89 9.34 -19.66
N ILE A 196 -5.14 10.42 -19.84
CA ILE A 196 -4.65 11.28 -18.75
C ILE A 196 -5.80 11.91 -17.96
N GLY A 197 -6.89 12.31 -18.65
CA GLY A 197 -8.07 12.89 -18.00
C GLY A 197 -8.82 11.91 -17.08
N PHE A 198 -8.71 10.60 -17.35
CA PHE A 198 -9.36 9.57 -16.52
C PHE A 198 -8.47 9.04 -15.38
N MET A 199 -7.16 9.29 -15.40
CA MET A 199 -6.26 8.81 -14.35
C MET A 199 -6.66 9.28 -12.95
N ALA A 200 -7.09 10.55 -12.83
CA ALA A 200 -7.52 11.11 -11.57
C ALA A 200 -8.78 10.42 -11.00
N LEU A 201 -9.67 9.93 -11.88
CA LEU A 201 -10.89 9.22 -11.49
C LEU A 201 -10.54 7.92 -10.75
N PHE A 202 -9.68 7.08 -11.33
CA PHE A 202 -9.20 5.82 -10.70
C PHE A 202 -8.41 6.11 -9.41
N SER A 203 -7.53 7.11 -9.44
CA SER A 203 -6.75 7.50 -8.25
C SER A 203 -7.64 7.98 -7.10
N THR A 204 -8.67 8.76 -7.38
CA THR A 204 -9.63 9.24 -6.37
C THR A 204 -10.45 8.08 -5.81
N ASN A 205 -10.92 7.17 -6.67
CA ASN A 205 -11.66 5.97 -6.25
C ASN A 205 -10.81 5.11 -5.29
N THR A 206 -9.52 4.92 -5.61
CA THR A 206 -8.55 4.20 -4.75
C THR A 206 -8.43 4.81 -3.36
N ASN A 207 -8.44 6.14 -3.25
CA ASN A 207 -8.38 6.84 -1.96
C ASN A 207 -9.71 6.80 -1.19
N THR A 208 -10.82 6.81 -1.91
CA THR A 208 -12.17 6.89 -1.33
C THR A 208 -12.59 5.56 -0.70
N ILE A 209 -12.25 4.44 -1.34
CA ILE A 209 -12.62 3.10 -0.86
C ILE A 209 -11.53 2.57 0.06
N ALA A 210 -11.69 2.82 1.36
CA ALA A 210 -10.80 2.30 2.39
C ALA A 210 -11.39 1.05 3.05
N GLN A 211 -10.54 0.09 3.39
CA GLN A 211 -10.90 -1.11 4.15
C GLN A 211 -10.19 -1.10 5.50
N HIS A 212 -10.94 -1.10 6.62
CA HIS A 212 -10.39 -1.24 7.97
C HIS A 212 -9.08 -0.45 8.17
N GLY A 213 -9.06 0.83 7.75
CA GLY A 213 -7.88 1.69 7.83
C GLY A 213 -6.79 1.46 6.75
N ARG A 214 -6.98 0.54 5.80
CA ARG A 214 -6.08 0.32 4.65
C ARG A 214 -6.69 0.91 3.39
N ARG A 215 -5.94 1.75 2.67
CA ARG A 215 -6.33 2.29 1.36
C ARG A 215 -6.30 1.21 0.29
N GLY A 216 -7.08 1.37 -0.78
CA GLY A 216 -6.92 0.61 -2.00
C GLY A 216 -5.50 0.75 -2.57
N ALA A 217 -5.11 -0.12 -3.49
CA ALA A 217 -3.87 -0.04 -4.23
C ALA A 217 -4.17 -0.15 -5.73
N ASN A 218 -3.60 0.75 -6.52
CA ASN A 218 -3.90 0.89 -7.95
C ASN A 218 -2.61 0.95 -8.77
N MET A 219 -2.61 0.29 -9.92
CA MET A 219 -1.64 0.43 -11.00
C MET A 219 -2.35 0.98 -12.24
N GLN A 220 -1.80 2.00 -12.86
CA GLN A 220 -2.24 2.49 -14.15
C GLN A 220 -1.10 2.36 -15.15
N THR A 221 -1.35 1.68 -16.25
CA THR A 221 -0.35 1.47 -17.29
C THR A 221 -0.74 2.17 -18.59
N LEU A 222 0.27 2.58 -19.37
CA LEU A 222 0.09 3.10 -20.71
C LEU A 222 1.21 2.56 -21.62
N ARG A 223 0.85 2.13 -22.83
CA ARG A 223 1.83 1.68 -23.83
C ARG A 223 2.69 2.85 -24.30
N VAL A 224 3.97 2.58 -24.52
CA VAL A 224 4.95 3.57 -24.96
C VAL A 224 4.63 4.18 -26.32
N ASP A 225 3.90 3.47 -27.19
CA ASP A 225 3.46 3.94 -28.50
C ASP A 225 2.18 4.79 -28.49
N HIS A 226 1.56 5.02 -27.31
CA HIS A 226 0.36 5.83 -27.21
C HIS A 226 0.65 7.32 -27.43
N PRO A 227 -0.18 8.09 -28.20
CA PRO A 227 0.06 9.51 -28.49
C PRO A 227 0.16 10.43 -27.26
N ASP A 228 -0.47 10.10 -26.14
CA ASP A 228 -0.41 10.87 -24.89
C ASP A 228 0.72 10.39 -23.94
N ILE A 229 1.64 9.54 -24.39
CA ILE A 229 2.67 8.95 -23.52
C ILE A 229 3.55 9.97 -22.81
N GLU A 230 3.91 11.07 -23.47
CA GLU A 230 4.76 12.10 -22.84
C GLU A 230 4.07 12.77 -21.67
N LYS A 231 2.75 12.99 -21.73
CA LYS A 231 1.96 13.54 -20.62
C LYS A 231 1.86 12.53 -19.48
N PHE A 232 1.74 11.23 -19.81
CA PHE A 232 1.71 10.15 -18.82
C PHE A 232 3.02 10.07 -18.05
N ILE A 233 4.17 10.11 -18.74
CA ILE A 233 5.49 10.06 -18.13
C ILE A 233 5.68 11.20 -17.12
N THR A 234 5.20 12.40 -17.44
CA THR A 234 5.47 13.60 -16.64
C THR A 234 4.40 13.91 -15.58
N ILE A 235 3.30 13.15 -15.54
CA ILE A 235 2.15 13.50 -14.66
C ILE A 235 2.51 13.55 -13.18
N LYS A 236 3.45 12.73 -12.74
CA LYS A 236 3.91 12.64 -11.34
C LYS A 236 5.11 13.56 -11.01
N GLN A 237 5.52 14.43 -11.92
CA GLN A 237 6.42 15.53 -11.57
C GLN A 237 5.77 16.47 -10.52
N ASP A 238 4.43 16.60 -10.55
CA ASP A 238 3.66 17.05 -9.39
C ASP A 238 3.12 15.83 -8.64
N LEU A 239 3.70 15.54 -7.48
CA LEU A 239 3.37 14.39 -6.62
C LEU A 239 1.93 14.40 -6.09
N ASN A 240 1.19 15.51 -6.21
CA ASN A 240 -0.24 15.58 -5.87
C ASN A 240 -1.12 14.99 -6.97
N ASN A 241 -0.64 14.98 -8.21
CA ASN A 241 -1.37 14.37 -9.32
C ASN A 241 -1.34 12.84 -9.22
N VAL A 242 -2.49 12.22 -9.37
CA VAL A 242 -2.63 10.76 -9.38
C VAL A 242 -1.94 10.08 -8.16
N ARG A 243 -1.95 10.74 -7.02
CA ARG A 243 -1.17 10.40 -5.81
C ARG A 243 -1.40 8.97 -5.30
N TYR A 244 -2.59 8.42 -5.51
CA TYR A 244 -3.01 7.13 -4.94
C TYR A 244 -2.89 5.96 -5.91
N SER A 245 -2.27 6.17 -7.08
CA SER A 245 -1.99 5.12 -8.06
C SER A 245 -0.50 5.05 -8.35
N ASN A 246 0.04 3.86 -8.52
CA ASN A 246 1.33 3.66 -9.16
C ASN A 246 1.14 3.77 -10.67
N ILE A 247 2.15 4.24 -11.39
CA ILE A 247 2.13 4.32 -12.85
C ILE A 247 3.32 3.58 -13.45
N SER A 248 3.10 2.88 -14.57
CA SER A 248 4.17 2.20 -15.31
C SER A 248 3.97 2.29 -16.81
N VAL A 249 5.07 2.45 -17.54
CA VAL A 249 5.08 2.43 -19.00
C VAL A 249 5.26 1.01 -19.50
N LEU A 250 4.39 0.58 -20.42
CA LEU A 250 4.52 -0.70 -21.11
C LEU A 250 5.45 -0.53 -22.31
N LEU A 251 6.67 -1.01 -22.20
CA LEU A 251 7.72 -0.92 -23.23
C LEU A 251 7.65 -2.11 -24.18
N THR A 252 7.75 -1.84 -25.48
CA THR A 252 7.76 -2.84 -26.54
C THR A 252 9.19 -3.15 -27.00
N HIS A 253 9.43 -4.33 -27.58
CA HIS A 253 10.71 -4.64 -28.24
C HIS A 253 11.03 -3.65 -29.37
N GLU A 254 10.01 -3.24 -30.14
CA GLU A 254 10.16 -2.23 -31.20
C GLU A 254 10.74 -0.92 -30.64
N PHE A 255 10.21 -0.43 -29.51
CA PHE A 255 10.72 0.77 -28.86
C PHE A 255 12.15 0.61 -28.35
N MET A 256 12.44 -0.52 -27.64
CA MET A 256 13.77 -0.76 -27.11
C MET A 256 14.83 -0.84 -28.21
N HIS A 257 14.53 -1.52 -29.32
CA HIS A 257 15.41 -1.54 -30.50
C HIS A 257 15.60 -0.15 -31.14
N ALA A 258 14.52 0.65 -31.20
CA ALA A 258 14.61 2.02 -31.73
C ALA A 258 15.51 2.91 -30.84
N VAL A 259 15.46 2.74 -29.52
CA VAL A 259 16.33 3.43 -28.54
C VAL A 259 17.81 3.04 -28.79
N GLU A 260 18.10 1.75 -28.94
CA GLU A 260 19.47 1.24 -29.16
C GLU A 260 20.04 1.70 -30.50
N GLN A 261 19.22 1.66 -31.55
CA GLN A 261 19.62 2.00 -32.92
C GLN A 261 19.59 3.52 -33.20
N ASP A 262 19.13 4.32 -32.24
CA ASP A 262 18.95 5.77 -32.38
C ASP A 262 18.08 6.15 -33.58
N THR A 263 16.91 5.53 -33.66
CA THR A 263 15.95 5.74 -34.75
C THR A 263 14.66 6.40 -34.28
N ASP A 264 13.85 6.85 -35.23
CA ASP A 264 12.53 7.37 -34.97
C ASP A 264 11.56 6.28 -34.53
N PHE A 265 10.57 6.64 -33.72
CA PHE A 265 9.52 5.78 -33.21
C PHE A 265 8.13 6.41 -33.40
N ASP A 266 7.17 5.60 -33.86
CA ASP A 266 5.82 6.06 -34.13
C ASP A 266 4.90 5.98 -32.91
N LEU A 267 4.30 7.09 -32.55
CA LEU A 267 3.19 7.15 -31.59
C LEU A 267 1.89 6.90 -32.36
N ARG A 268 1.20 5.79 -32.01
CA ARG A 268 0.05 5.26 -32.75
C ARG A 268 -1.11 4.86 -31.87
N TRP A 269 -2.32 5.02 -32.38
CA TRP A 269 -3.53 4.53 -31.76
C TRP A 269 -4.59 4.18 -32.80
N GLY A 270 -5.34 3.08 -32.61
CA GLY A 270 -6.39 2.65 -33.54
C GLY A 270 -5.92 2.43 -34.98
N GLY A 271 -4.68 1.95 -35.16
CA GLY A 271 -4.06 1.72 -36.48
C GLY A 271 -3.57 2.99 -37.20
N LYS A 272 -3.64 4.17 -36.54
CA LYS A 272 -3.20 5.45 -37.12
C LYS A 272 -1.96 5.94 -36.37
N VAL A 273 -0.94 6.39 -37.13
CA VAL A 273 0.19 7.16 -36.62
C VAL A 273 -0.23 8.61 -36.41
N TYR A 274 -0.07 9.12 -35.20
CA TYR A 274 -0.38 10.48 -34.81
C TYR A 274 0.86 11.36 -34.88
N ARG A 275 2.02 10.83 -34.50
CA ARG A 275 3.28 11.55 -34.47
C ARG A 275 4.43 10.57 -34.50
N THR A 276 5.54 10.94 -35.12
CA THR A 276 6.83 10.23 -35.05
C THR A 276 7.79 11.05 -34.21
N VAL A 277 8.52 10.42 -33.31
CA VAL A 277 9.47 11.05 -32.36
C VAL A 277 10.79 10.30 -32.34
N PRO A 278 11.93 10.96 -32.05
CA PRO A 278 13.18 10.25 -31.79
C PRO A 278 13.02 9.34 -30.55
N ALA A 279 13.30 8.06 -30.69
CA ALA A 279 13.12 7.10 -29.60
C ALA A 279 13.97 7.44 -28.37
N ARG A 280 15.19 7.93 -28.57
CA ARG A 280 16.07 8.35 -27.46
C ARG A 280 15.56 9.55 -26.70
N ASP A 281 14.89 10.50 -27.33
CA ASP A 281 14.29 11.64 -26.66
C ASP A 281 13.15 11.19 -25.72
N LEU A 282 12.32 10.25 -26.17
CA LEU A 282 11.27 9.68 -25.37
C LEU A 282 11.85 8.84 -24.20
N TRP A 283 12.89 8.04 -24.47
CA TRP A 283 13.62 7.30 -23.46
C TRP A 283 14.20 8.22 -22.39
N GLN A 284 14.88 9.31 -22.78
CA GLN A 284 15.44 10.28 -21.86
C GLN A 284 14.37 10.92 -20.95
N LYS A 285 13.16 11.18 -21.48
CA LYS A 285 12.04 11.67 -20.68
C LYS A 285 11.60 10.66 -19.63
N ILE A 286 11.50 9.39 -20.00
CA ILE A 286 11.15 8.30 -19.07
C ILE A 286 12.20 8.23 -17.94
N ILE A 287 13.47 8.18 -18.30
CA ILE A 287 14.58 8.08 -17.33
C ILE A 287 14.62 9.28 -16.38
N THR A 288 14.50 10.50 -16.94
CA THR A 288 14.51 11.73 -16.13
C THR A 288 13.32 11.77 -15.16
N ALA A 289 12.13 11.32 -15.57
CA ALA A 289 10.97 11.26 -14.69
C ALA A 289 11.18 10.22 -13.56
N ALA A 290 11.65 9.03 -13.89
CA ALA A 290 11.95 7.98 -12.92
C ALA A 290 13.05 8.41 -11.92
N HIS A 291 14.12 9.06 -12.39
CA HIS A 291 15.17 9.63 -11.54
C HIS A 291 14.62 10.69 -10.58
N THR A 292 13.69 11.54 -11.05
CA THR A 292 13.16 12.67 -10.27
C THR A 292 12.13 12.25 -9.22
N SER A 293 11.22 11.33 -9.57
CA SER A 293 10.04 10.99 -8.76
C SER A 293 9.89 9.49 -8.44
N ALA A 294 10.87 8.65 -8.83
CA ALA A 294 10.80 7.19 -8.77
C ALA A 294 9.62 6.58 -9.57
N GLU A 295 9.00 7.34 -10.47
CA GLU A 295 7.94 6.93 -11.38
C GLU A 295 8.06 7.67 -12.72
N PRO A 296 7.63 7.02 -13.83
CA PRO A 296 6.96 5.72 -13.95
C PRO A 296 7.92 4.54 -13.74
N GLY A 297 7.37 3.41 -13.26
CA GLY A 297 8.02 2.12 -13.36
C GLY A 297 8.10 1.65 -14.81
N LEU A 298 8.99 0.70 -15.11
CA LEU A 298 9.11 0.11 -16.43
C LEU A 298 8.63 -1.35 -16.43
N ILE A 299 7.79 -1.67 -17.40
CA ILE A 299 7.33 -3.02 -17.68
C ILE A 299 7.74 -3.36 -19.12
N PHE A 300 8.60 -4.35 -19.30
CA PHE A 300 9.00 -4.87 -20.61
C PHE A 300 7.90 -5.78 -21.14
N TRP A 301 6.89 -5.14 -21.75
CA TRP A 301 5.58 -5.75 -22.01
C TRP A 301 5.67 -6.95 -22.94
N ASP A 302 6.42 -6.85 -24.04
CA ASP A 302 6.56 -7.95 -24.99
C ASP A 302 7.30 -9.14 -24.35
N THR A 303 8.33 -8.87 -23.51
CA THR A 303 8.99 -9.93 -22.73
C THR A 303 7.98 -10.59 -21.77
N MET A 304 7.12 -9.80 -21.13
CA MET A 304 6.12 -10.29 -20.20
C MET A 304 5.11 -11.21 -20.90
N CYS A 305 4.59 -10.81 -22.08
CA CYS A 305 3.67 -11.60 -22.89
C CYS A 305 4.36 -12.86 -23.46
N ASP A 306 5.57 -12.75 -23.99
CA ASP A 306 6.35 -13.87 -24.56
C ASP A 306 6.58 -15.01 -23.56
N TYR A 307 6.75 -14.67 -22.28
CA TYR A 307 6.99 -15.62 -21.19
C TYR A 307 5.72 -15.95 -20.40
N HIS A 308 4.54 -15.46 -20.82
CA HIS A 308 3.28 -15.80 -20.17
C HIS A 308 2.75 -17.16 -20.63
N ASN A 309 2.52 -18.08 -19.68
CA ASN A 309 2.10 -19.45 -20.00
C ASN A 309 0.66 -19.54 -20.51
N GLY A 310 -0.19 -18.58 -20.17
CA GLY A 310 -1.61 -18.54 -20.51
C GLY A 310 -1.98 -17.59 -21.65
N GLU A 311 -1.04 -17.01 -22.39
CA GLU A 311 -1.32 -15.99 -23.42
C GLU A 311 -2.30 -16.48 -24.50
N TYR A 312 -2.31 -17.76 -24.81
CA TYR A 312 -3.19 -18.38 -25.80
C TYR A 312 -4.68 -18.43 -25.38
N CYS A 313 -5.00 -18.42 -24.10
CA CYS A 313 -6.36 -18.53 -23.57
C CYS A 313 -6.80 -17.36 -22.69
N SER A 314 -5.85 -16.71 -22.04
CA SER A 314 -6.07 -15.61 -21.09
C SER A 314 -5.00 -14.53 -21.31
N PRO A 315 -5.10 -13.76 -22.44
CA PRO A 315 -4.09 -12.77 -22.80
C PRO A 315 -3.97 -11.68 -21.75
N LEU A 316 -2.74 -11.22 -21.52
CA LEU A 316 -2.45 -10.20 -20.52
C LEU A 316 -3.06 -8.84 -20.89
N VAL A 317 -3.51 -8.12 -19.87
CA VAL A 317 -4.04 -6.74 -20.00
C VAL A 317 -3.17 -5.74 -19.27
N SER A 318 -2.79 -6.02 -18.02
CA SER A 318 -1.98 -5.15 -17.18
C SER A 318 -1.33 -5.98 -16.07
N THR A 319 -0.80 -5.30 -15.06
CA THR A 319 -0.29 -5.94 -13.85
C THR A 319 -1.07 -5.48 -12.62
N ASN A 320 -0.93 -6.19 -11.51
CA ASN A 320 -1.34 -5.73 -10.19
C ASN A 320 -0.52 -4.49 -9.73
N PRO A 321 -0.88 -3.85 -8.61
CA PRO A 321 -0.23 -2.61 -8.15
C PRO A 321 1.29 -2.63 -7.97
N CYS A 322 1.87 -3.80 -7.68
CA CYS A 322 3.30 -3.97 -7.45
C CYS A 322 4.05 -4.64 -8.63
N ALA A 323 3.36 -4.89 -9.74
CA ALA A 323 3.88 -5.43 -11.00
C ALA A 323 4.46 -6.86 -10.95
N GLU A 324 4.31 -7.61 -9.85
CA GLU A 324 4.73 -9.00 -9.78
C GLU A 324 3.76 -9.96 -10.46
N GLN A 325 2.50 -9.56 -10.68
CA GLN A 325 1.47 -10.38 -11.30
C GLN A 325 0.93 -9.75 -12.58
N PRO A 326 1.44 -10.17 -13.75
CA PRO A 326 0.77 -9.90 -15.02
C PRO A 326 -0.52 -10.72 -15.11
N LEU A 327 -1.64 -10.06 -15.42
CA LEU A 327 -2.98 -10.66 -15.34
C LEU A 327 -3.83 -10.32 -16.56
N PRO A 328 -4.71 -11.26 -16.99
CA PRO A 328 -5.78 -10.98 -17.93
C PRO A 328 -6.89 -10.17 -17.26
N ASP A 329 -7.89 -9.78 -18.05
CA ASP A 329 -9.10 -9.15 -17.54
C ASP A 329 -9.88 -10.04 -16.57
N GLY A 330 -10.17 -9.51 -15.37
CA GLY A 330 -10.75 -10.28 -14.26
C GLY A 330 -9.75 -11.27 -13.63
N GLY A 331 -8.53 -11.31 -14.13
CA GLY A 331 -7.48 -12.19 -13.59
C GLY A 331 -7.16 -11.85 -12.14
N CYS A 332 -6.83 -12.88 -11.38
CA CYS A 332 -6.48 -12.76 -9.97
C CYS A 332 -5.41 -13.76 -9.57
N CYS A 333 -4.70 -13.47 -8.47
CA CYS A 333 -3.71 -14.38 -7.93
C CYS A 333 -3.69 -14.33 -6.39
N ASN A 334 -3.61 -15.52 -5.78
CA ASN A 334 -3.25 -15.66 -4.39
C ASN A 334 -1.73 -15.82 -4.27
N LEU A 335 -1.16 -15.34 -3.18
CA LEU A 335 0.28 -15.23 -2.98
C LEU A 335 0.73 -15.98 -1.74
N GLY A 336 1.99 -16.44 -1.77
CA GLY A 336 2.69 -16.97 -0.62
C GLY A 336 4.20 -17.00 -0.87
N SER A 337 5.00 -16.96 0.17
CA SER A 337 6.46 -16.87 0.03
C SER A 337 7.17 -17.81 1.01
N LEU A 338 8.21 -18.47 0.54
CA LEU A 338 9.08 -19.32 1.35
C LEU A 338 10.14 -18.45 2.04
N ASN A 339 10.26 -18.57 3.34
CA ASN A 339 11.25 -17.83 4.11
C ASN A 339 12.62 -18.54 4.04
N LEU A 340 13.48 -18.04 3.15
CA LEU A 340 14.78 -18.67 2.87
C LEU A 340 15.68 -18.76 4.10
N GLU A 341 15.58 -17.83 5.03
CA GLU A 341 16.37 -17.84 6.28
C GLU A 341 16.10 -19.08 7.12
N ARG A 342 14.85 -19.58 7.13
CA ARG A 342 14.43 -20.77 7.89
C ARG A 342 14.96 -22.10 7.33
N PHE A 343 15.57 -22.07 6.16
CA PHE A 343 16.19 -23.25 5.54
C PHE A 343 17.72 -23.21 5.59
N VAL A 344 18.31 -22.42 6.49
CA VAL A 344 19.74 -22.44 6.79
C VAL A 344 19.94 -23.02 8.19
N ASP A 345 20.75 -24.08 8.29
CA ASP A 345 21.07 -24.72 9.55
C ASP A 345 22.10 -23.92 10.38
N GLU A 346 22.46 -24.46 11.55
CA GLU A 346 23.42 -23.83 12.47
C GLU A 346 24.85 -23.75 11.87
N ASP A 347 25.16 -24.62 10.91
CA ASP A 347 26.46 -24.66 10.22
C ASP A 347 26.48 -23.78 8.95
N GLY A 348 25.39 -23.03 8.68
CA GLY A 348 25.25 -22.16 7.50
C GLY A 348 24.96 -22.92 6.20
N GLN A 349 24.58 -24.21 6.27
CA GLN A 349 24.23 -24.99 5.10
C GLN A 349 22.75 -24.87 4.75
N PHE A 350 22.44 -24.77 3.46
CA PHE A 350 21.05 -24.69 3.00
C PHE A 350 20.40 -26.08 2.99
N MET A 351 19.33 -26.26 3.72
CA MET A 351 18.58 -27.51 3.89
C MET A 351 17.67 -27.79 2.68
N MET A 352 18.28 -28.08 1.51
CA MET A 352 17.60 -28.22 0.22
C MET A 352 16.46 -29.28 0.26
N LYS A 353 16.62 -30.37 1.00
CA LYS A 353 15.60 -31.41 1.07
C LYS A 353 14.33 -30.88 1.76
N GLU A 354 14.46 -30.23 2.91
CA GLU A 354 13.35 -29.63 3.66
C GLU A 354 12.68 -28.48 2.86
N PHE A 355 13.50 -27.67 2.18
CA PHE A 355 13.02 -26.63 1.28
C PHE A 355 12.11 -27.21 0.19
N LYS A 356 12.54 -28.26 -0.52
CA LYS A 356 11.72 -28.91 -1.55
C LYS A 356 10.42 -29.49 -1.00
N GLU A 357 10.45 -30.13 0.16
CA GLU A 357 9.23 -30.62 0.79
C GLU A 357 8.27 -29.47 1.13
N THR A 358 8.77 -28.36 1.62
CA THR A 358 7.98 -27.18 1.88
C THR A 358 7.41 -26.58 0.59
N VAL A 359 8.18 -26.54 -0.52
CA VAL A 359 7.68 -26.12 -1.85
C VAL A 359 6.47 -26.94 -2.28
N LYS A 360 6.51 -28.28 -2.10
CA LYS A 360 5.39 -29.16 -2.46
C LYS A 360 4.12 -28.82 -1.66
N VAL A 361 4.27 -28.69 -0.36
CA VAL A 361 3.16 -28.39 0.55
C VAL A 361 2.58 -26.99 0.28
N ALA A 362 3.44 -26.00 0.07
CA ALA A 362 3.05 -24.61 -0.20
C ALA A 362 2.32 -24.49 -1.56
N THR A 363 2.75 -25.23 -2.58
CA THR A 363 2.06 -25.26 -3.90
C THR A 363 0.65 -25.78 -3.76
N ARG A 364 0.44 -26.88 -3.04
CA ARG A 364 -0.92 -27.42 -2.76
C ARG A 364 -1.73 -26.47 -1.89
N PHE A 365 -1.12 -25.87 -0.87
CA PHE A 365 -1.80 -24.86 -0.04
C PHE A 365 -2.40 -23.75 -0.89
N LEU A 366 -1.62 -23.18 -1.82
CA LEU A 366 -2.08 -22.11 -2.70
C LEU A 366 -3.14 -22.59 -3.72
N ASP A 367 -3.05 -23.83 -4.22
CA ASP A 367 -4.11 -24.40 -5.06
C ASP A 367 -5.42 -24.57 -4.27
N ASN A 368 -5.35 -25.03 -3.02
CA ASN A 368 -6.52 -25.14 -2.14
C ASN A 368 -7.13 -23.78 -1.77
N VAL A 369 -6.30 -22.71 -1.67
CA VAL A 369 -6.79 -21.33 -1.45
C VAL A 369 -7.74 -20.92 -2.58
N ILE A 370 -7.51 -21.34 -3.82
CA ILE A 370 -8.42 -21.03 -4.94
C ILE A 370 -9.81 -21.56 -4.64
N ASP A 371 -9.91 -22.85 -4.26
CA ASP A 371 -11.17 -23.50 -3.98
C ASP A 371 -11.87 -22.92 -2.75
N TYR A 372 -11.12 -22.61 -1.69
CA TYR A 372 -11.64 -21.96 -0.48
C TYR A 372 -12.17 -20.54 -0.75
N ASN A 373 -11.60 -19.83 -1.72
CA ASN A 373 -11.91 -18.42 -2.01
C ASN A 373 -13.08 -18.22 -3.01
N LEU A 374 -13.65 -19.29 -3.61
CA LEU A 374 -14.58 -19.16 -4.73
C LEU A 374 -15.78 -18.24 -4.46
N ASP A 375 -16.34 -18.27 -3.27
CA ASP A 375 -17.50 -17.44 -2.89
C ASP A 375 -17.09 -16.09 -2.24
N ARG A 376 -15.79 -15.77 -2.27
CA ARG A 376 -15.22 -14.55 -1.70
C ARG A 376 -14.73 -13.57 -2.76
N HIS A 377 -14.92 -13.84 -4.04
CA HIS A 377 -14.63 -12.90 -5.13
C HIS A 377 -15.67 -11.78 -5.20
N ALA A 378 -15.22 -10.57 -5.52
CA ALA A 378 -16.10 -9.41 -5.63
C ALA A 378 -16.96 -9.46 -6.91
N LEU A 379 -16.40 -9.99 -8.00
CA LEU A 379 -17.01 -10.00 -9.34
C LEU A 379 -17.09 -11.41 -9.90
N PRO A 380 -18.18 -11.75 -10.64
CA PRO A 380 -18.31 -13.06 -11.29
C PRO A 380 -17.14 -13.43 -12.20
N ILE A 381 -16.63 -12.49 -12.99
CA ILE A 381 -15.48 -12.71 -13.88
C ILE A 381 -14.21 -13.10 -13.13
N GLN A 382 -13.99 -12.56 -11.91
CA GLN A 382 -12.84 -12.92 -11.09
C GLN A 382 -12.92 -14.37 -10.61
N ARG A 383 -14.15 -14.81 -10.21
CA ARG A 383 -14.42 -16.21 -9.84
C ARG A 383 -14.22 -17.15 -11.03
N GLU A 384 -14.73 -16.77 -12.19
CA GLU A 384 -14.59 -17.54 -13.41
C GLU A 384 -13.13 -17.73 -13.80
N ASN A 385 -12.34 -16.66 -13.85
CA ASN A 385 -10.90 -16.74 -14.14
C ASN A 385 -10.13 -17.56 -13.10
N ALA A 386 -10.49 -17.44 -11.81
CA ALA A 386 -9.85 -18.23 -10.76
C ALA A 386 -10.03 -19.73 -10.99
N VAL A 387 -11.23 -20.16 -11.44
CA VAL A 387 -11.51 -21.56 -11.78
C VAL A 387 -10.83 -21.99 -13.07
N GLN A 388 -10.89 -21.14 -14.12
CA GLN A 388 -10.44 -21.51 -15.46
C GLN A 388 -8.92 -21.58 -15.58
N ASP A 389 -8.18 -20.70 -14.91
CA ASP A 389 -6.73 -20.58 -14.99
C ASP A 389 -6.00 -21.21 -13.80
N ARG A 390 -6.65 -21.28 -12.65
CA ARG A 390 -6.07 -21.74 -11.36
C ARG A 390 -4.70 -21.17 -11.07
N ARG A 391 -4.57 -19.85 -11.25
CA ARG A 391 -3.33 -19.11 -11.09
C ARG A 391 -2.91 -19.02 -9.62
N ILE A 392 -1.67 -19.38 -9.31
CA ILE A 392 -1.06 -19.19 -7.99
C ILE A 392 0.25 -18.41 -8.09
N GLY A 393 0.70 -17.84 -6.98
CA GLY A 393 1.93 -17.06 -6.90
C GLY A 393 2.78 -17.45 -5.70
N LEU A 394 3.59 -18.50 -5.84
CA LEU A 394 4.57 -18.91 -4.84
C LEU A 394 5.88 -18.19 -5.08
N GLY A 395 6.41 -17.51 -4.07
CA GLY A 395 7.65 -16.75 -4.11
C GLY A 395 8.59 -17.06 -2.97
N ILE A 396 9.51 -16.13 -2.73
CA ILE A 396 10.49 -16.17 -1.65
C ILE A 396 10.49 -14.86 -0.88
N LEU A 397 10.98 -14.89 0.37
CA LEU A 397 11.38 -13.74 1.17
C LEU A 397 12.58 -14.12 2.03
N GLY A 398 13.21 -13.13 2.67
CA GLY A 398 14.38 -13.37 3.53
C GLY A 398 15.66 -13.73 2.76
N LEU A 399 15.79 -13.27 1.48
CA LEU A 399 16.99 -13.54 0.69
C LEU A 399 18.23 -12.89 1.32
N GLY A 400 18.12 -11.63 1.75
CA GLY A 400 19.23 -10.93 2.42
C GLY A 400 19.65 -11.63 3.70
N ASP A 401 18.68 -12.06 4.53
CA ASP A 401 18.94 -12.79 5.79
C ASP A 401 19.57 -14.15 5.55
N MET A 402 19.08 -14.91 4.58
CA MET A 402 19.63 -16.20 4.19
C MET A 402 21.12 -16.09 3.79
N LEU A 403 21.48 -15.08 2.99
CA LEU A 403 22.85 -14.85 2.56
C LEU A 403 23.75 -14.47 3.74
N VAL A 404 23.30 -13.58 4.63
CA VAL A 404 24.03 -13.23 5.86
C VAL A 404 24.26 -14.46 6.73
N ARG A 405 23.23 -15.29 6.93
CA ARG A 405 23.35 -16.51 7.74
C ARG A 405 24.30 -17.54 7.15
N ARG A 406 24.44 -17.53 5.82
CA ARG A 406 25.40 -18.36 5.09
C ARG A 406 26.80 -17.73 4.95
N HIS A 407 27.01 -16.53 5.50
CA HIS A 407 28.24 -15.74 5.38
C HIS A 407 28.59 -15.39 3.92
N ILE A 408 27.59 -15.18 3.07
CA ILE A 408 27.76 -14.86 1.66
C ILE A 408 27.36 -13.40 1.41
N LYS A 409 28.25 -12.66 0.75
CA LYS A 409 27.99 -11.27 0.38
C LYS A 409 26.96 -11.22 -0.75
N TYR A 410 25.92 -10.38 -0.62
CA TYR A 410 24.76 -10.32 -1.55
C TYR A 410 25.15 -10.09 -3.01
N ASP A 411 26.12 -9.24 -3.31
CA ASP A 411 26.58 -8.86 -4.65
C ASP A 411 27.75 -9.71 -5.16
N SER A 412 28.00 -10.88 -4.56
CA SER A 412 29.05 -11.81 -4.97
C SER A 412 28.58 -12.82 -6.02
N ASP A 413 29.51 -13.36 -6.80
CA ASP A 413 29.23 -14.47 -7.75
C ASP A 413 28.79 -15.74 -6.99
N GLU A 414 29.25 -15.93 -5.74
CA GLU A 414 28.81 -17.02 -4.86
C GLU A 414 27.33 -16.89 -4.52
N ALA A 415 26.85 -15.66 -4.21
CA ALA A 415 25.44 -15.42 -3.97
C ALA A 415 24.60 -15.73 -5.21
N LEU A 416 25.05 -15.29 -6.40
CA LEU A 416 24.35 -15.58 -7.65
C LEU A 416 24.25 -17.10 -7.93
N ALA A 417 25.33 -17.84 -7.70
CA ALA A 417 25.35 -19.31 -7.88
C ALA A 417 24.44 -20.02 -6.85
N ALA A 418 24.45 -19.59 -5.60
CA ALA A 418 23.59 -20.14 -4.55
C ALA A 418 22.11 -19.90 -4.85
N VAL A 419 21.76 -18.69 -5.30
CA VAL A 419 20.38 -18.31 -5.64
C VAL A 419 19.92 -19.03 -6.92
N ASP A 420 20.78 -19.17 -7.93
CA ASP A 420 20.48 -19.94 -9.14
C ASP A 420 20.09 -21.39 -8.79
N ASP A 421 20.87 -22.05 -7.91
CA ASP A 421 20.58 -23.42 -7.46
C ASP A 421 19.26 -23.52 -6.68
N ILE A 422 19.01 -22.61 -5.75
CA ILE A 422 17.78 -22.57 -4.95
C ILE A 422 16.56 -22.37 -5.85
N MET A 423 16.58 -21.36 -6.73
CA MET A 423 15.44 -21.02 -7.58
C MET A 423 15.18 -22.07 -8.65
N ARG A 424 16.20 -22.70 -9.20
CA ARG A 424 16.06 -23.85 -10.10
C ARG A 424 15.34 -25.01 -9.41
N ASN A 425 15.78 -25.38 -8.22
CA ASN A 425 15.15 -26.45 -7.43
C ASN A 425 13.72 -26.09 -7.03
N MET A 426 13.45 -24.84 -6.70
CA MET A 426 12.09 -24.35 -6.41
C MET A 426 11.17 -24.50 -7.62
N ARG A 427 11.58 -24.00 -8.79
CA ARG A 427 10.82 -24.11 -10.04
C ARG A 427 10.50 -25.56 -10.37
N ASP A 428 11.53 -26.42 -10.42
CA ASP A 428 11.37 -27.80 -10.81
C ASP A 428 10.42 -28.55 -9.86
N THR A 429 10.56 -28.34 -8.56
CA THR A 429 9.71 -28.96 -7.54
C THR A 429 8.25 -28.44 -7.61
N ALA A 430 8.05 -27.13 -7.78
CA ALA A 430 6.71 -26.54 -7.87
C ALA A 430 5.97 -27.01 -9.13
N TYR A 431 6.66 -27.08 -10.27
CA TYR A 431 6.10 -27.59 -11.54
C TYR A 431 5.77 -29.09 -11.45
N GLU A 432 6.67 -29.92 -10.91
CA GLU A 432 6.40 -31.33 -10.68
C GLU A 432 5.21 -31.54 -9.73
N THR A 433 5.06 -30.68 -8.72
CA THR A 433 3.91 -30.72 -7.81
C THR A 433 2.61 -30.35 -8.50
N SER A 434 2.60 -29.28 -9.32
CA SER A 434 1.42 -28.88 -10.07
C SER A 434 0.98 -29.94 -11.12
N ILE A 435 1.95 -30.66 -11.71
CA ILE A 435 1.65 -31.81 -12.58
C ILE A 435 0.99 -32.93 -11.76
N ALA A 436 1.54 -33.30 -10.61
CA ALA A 436 0.96 -34.32 -9.75
C ALA A 436 -0.45 -33.93 -9.25
N LEU A 437 -0.69 -32.64 -8.94
CA LEU A 437 -2.01 -32.11 -8.64
C LEU A 437 -2.97 -32.20 -9.84
N ALA A 438 -2.47 -32.00 -11.06
CA ALA A 438 -3.29 -32.19 -12.28
C ALA A 438 -3.76 -33.64 -12.44
N VAL A 439 -2.92 -34.59 -12.09
CA VAL A 439 -3.30 -36.02 -12.13
C VAL A 439 -4.33 -36.35 -11.04
N GLU A 440 -4.19 -35.75 -9.85
CA GLU A 440 -5.10 -35.97 -8.71
C GLU A 440 -6.45 -35.24 -8.86
N LYS A 441 -6.40 -33.97 -9.31
CA LYS A 441 -7.53 -33.02 -9.27
C LYS A 441 -7.89 -32.44 -10.65
N GLU A 442 -7.41 -33.03 -11.74
CA GLU A 442 -7.49 -32.59 -13.14
C GLU A 442 -6.64 -31.33 -13.46
N PRO A 443 -6.18 -31.17 -14.72
CA PRO A 443 -5.54 -29.94 -15.17
C PRO A 443 -6.45 -28.70 -15.03
N PHE A 444 -5.88 -27.48 -15.09
CA PHE A 444 -6.71 -26.29 -15.16
C PHE A 444 -7.58 -26.32 -16.43
N PRO A 445 -8.88 -25.88 -16.36
CA PRO A 445 -9.84 -26.08 -17.44
C PRO A 445 -9.43 -25.56 -18.81
N ASN A 446 -8.71 -24.42 -18.84
CA ASN A 446 -8.23 -23.84 -20.10
C ASN A 446 -6.93 -24.49 -20.63
N PHE A 447 -6.44 -25.57 -20.00
CA PHE A 447 -5.20 -26.20 -20.42
C PHE A 447 -5.30 -26.78 -21.85
N ASN A 448 -4.35 -26.37 -22.68
CA ASN A 448 -4.11 -26.92 -24.02
C ASN A 448 -2.60 -26.92 -24.26
N TRP A 449 -2.02 -28.09 -24.49
CA TRP A 449 -0.57 -28.24 -24.67
C TRP A 449 -0.04 -27.40 -25.82
N GLU A 450 -0.73 -27.38 -26.98
CA GLU A 450 -0.26 -26.65 -28.17
C GLU A 450 -0.23 -25.12 -27.94
N GLY A 451 -1.13 -24.60 -27.12
CA GLY A 451 -1.09 -23.22 -26.67
C GLY A 451 -0.04 -22.99 -25.59
N TYR A 452 -0.03 -23.84 -24.55
CA TYR A 452 0.84 -23.70 -23.38
C TYR A 452 2.33 -23.72 -23.73
N ARG A 453 2.74 -24.62 -24.66
CA ARG A 453 4.13 -24.73 -25.14
C ARG A 453 4.64 -23.55 -25.96
N GLN A 454 3.77 -22.57 -26.31
CA GLN A 454 4.21 -21.40 -27.06
C GLN A 454 4.94 -20.40 -26.17
N SER A 455 4.69 -20.42 -24.84
CA SER A 455 5.42 -19.61 -23.89
C SER A 455 6.92 -19.90 -23.93
N LYS A 456 7.75 -18.85 -24.03
CA LYS A 456 9.21 -18.96 -23.92
C LYS A 456 9.64 -19.56 -22.58
N PHE A 457 8.88 -19.32 -21.52
CA PHE A 457 9.16 -19.92 -20.21
C PHE A 457 9.00 -21.45 -20.25
N VAL A 458 7.93 -21.94 -20.86
CA VAL A 458 7.68 -23.39 -21.01
C VAL A 458 8.71 -24.05 -21.92
N GLN A 459 9.15 -23.37 -22.97
CA GLN A 459 10.22 -23.84 -23.86
C GLN A 459 11.58 -23.99 -23.14
N ASN A 460 11.82 -23.19 -22.10
CA ASN A 460 13.04 -23.21 -21.28
C ASN A 460 12.96 -24.19 -20.09
N LEU A 461 11.83 -24.89 -19.90
CA LEU A 461 11.73 -25.93 -18.88
C LEU A 461 12.59 -27.15 -19.22
N PRO A 462 13.10 -27.87 -18.21
CA PRO A 462 13.75 -29.16 -18.43
C PRO A 462 12.87 -30.11 -19.27
N GLN A 463 13.45 -30.76 -20.27
CA GLN A 463 12.71 -31.65 -21.19
C GLN A 463 11.86 -32.69 -20.46
N LYS A 464 12.34 -33.22 -19.32
CA LYS A 464 11.58 -34.15 -18.47
C LYS A 464 10.28 -33.53 -17.94
N ILE A 465 10.30 -32.27 -17.50
CA ILE A 465 9.13 -31.54 -16.98
C ILE A 465 8.17 -31.24 -18.13
N SER A 466 8.66 -30.68 -19.25
CA SER A 466 7.82 -30.37 -20.41
C SER A 466 7.11 -31.60 -20.96
N LYS A 467 7.81 -32.75 -20.99
CA LYS A 467 7.20 -34.02 -21.39
C LYS A 467 6.08 -34.45 -20.44
N LYS A 468 6.30 -34.37 -19.13
CA LYS A 468 5.25 -34.68 -18.13
C LYS A 468 4.03 -33.77 -18.29
N ILE A 469 4.22 -32.46 -18.53
CA ILE A 469 3.13 -31.52 -18.78
C ILE A 469 2.34 -31.90 -20.02
N MET A 470 3.02 -32.29 -21.10
CA MET A 470 2.39 -32.76 -22.34
C MET A 470 1.53 -34.00 -22.10
N ASP A 471 2.05 -34.97 -21.34
CA ASP A 471 1.44 -36.28 -21.16
C ASP A 471 0.31 -36.25 -20.08
N GLN A 472 0.44 -35.43 -19.03
CA GLN A 472 -0.40 -35.46 -17.83
C GLN A 472 -1.18 -34.15 -17.57
N GLY A 473 -0.82 -33.06 -18.26
CA GLY A 473 -1.34 -31.74 -17.99
C GLY A 473 -0.64 -31.06 -16.82
N ILE A 474 -1.14 -29.89 -16.43
CA ILE A 474 -0.67 -29.10 -15.27
C ILE A 474 -1.87 -28.45 -14.58
N ARG A 475 -1.84 -28.36 -13.26
CA ARG A 475 -2.98 -27.87 -12.44
C ARG A 475 -3.13 -26.36 -12.46
N ASN A 476 -2.05 -25.61 -12.60
CA ASN A 476 -1.99 -24.15 -12.46
C ASN A 476 -1.35 -23.53 -13.71
N VAL A 477 -1.96 -22.49 -14.27
CA VAL A 477 -1.45 -21.81 -15.49
C VAL A 477 -0.12 -21.14 -15.24
N THR A 478 0.06 -20.48 -14.10
CA THR A 478 1.32 -19.95 -13.58
C THR A 478 1.46 -20.30 -12.11
N ILE A 479 2.70 -20.41 -11.63
CA ILE A 479 2.98 -20.96 -10.29
C ILE A 479 3.86 -20.02 -9.47
N LEU A 480 4.86 -19.38 -10.08
CA LEU A 480 5.91 -18.65 -9.38
C LEU A 480 5.86 -17.14 -9.62
N THR A 481 6.03 -16.39 -8.55
CA THR A 481 6.13 -14.92 -8.56
C THR A 481 6.94 -14.44 -7.36
N VAL A 482 7.51 -13.24 -7.42
CA VAL A 482 8.11 -12.63 -6.23
C VAL A 482 7.36 -11.36 -5.87
N ALA A 483 6.56 -11.45 -4.81
CA ALA A 483 5.80 -10.34 -4.26
C ALA A 483 6.62 -9.51 -3.27
N PRO A 484 6.27 -8.23 -3.05
CA PRO A 484 6.96 -7.38 -2.07
C PRO A 484 6.54 -7.68 -0.62
N THR A 485 6.19 -8.86 -0.26
CA THR A 485 5.72 -9.41 1.03
C THR A 485 5.30 -8.40 2.12
N GLY A 486 5.92 -7.24 2.21
CA GLY A 486 5.53 -6.11 3.07
C GLY A 486 5.34 -6.48 4.54
N SER A 487 4.11 -6.40 5.06
CA SER A 487 3.82 -6.77 6.45
C SER A 487 4.03 -8.26 6.75
N GLY A 488 4.03 -9.14 5.75
CA GLY A 488 4.45 -10.54 5.91
C GLY A 488 5.92 -10.67 6.32
N ALA A 489 6.81 -9.89 5.67
CA ALA A 489 8.22 -9.83 6.03
C ALA A 489 8.43 -9.30 7.47
N ILE A 490 7.65 -8.29 7.88
CA ILE A 490 7.71 -7.75 9.25
C ILE A 490 7.35 -8.83 10.28
N VAL A 491 6.24 -9.55 10.09
CA VAL A 491 5.81 -10.57 11.07
C VAL A 491 6.69 -11.82 11.05
N SER A 492 7.37 -12.10 9.95
CA SER A 492 8.37 -13.18 9.86
C SER A 492 9.79 -12.72 10.20
N GLN A 493 9.98 -11.43 10.47
CA GLN A 493 11.23 -10.80 10.94
C GLN A 493 12.42 -11.00 9.98
N VAL A 494 12.18 -10.89 8.66
CA VAL A 494 13.19 -11.02 7.60
C VAL A 494 13.02 -9.98 6.51
N THR A 495 13.96 -9.90 5.57
CA THR A 495 13.90 -9.03 4.39
C THR A 495 12.76 -9.41 3.45
N SER A 496 12.23 -8.42 2.75
CA SER A 496 11.08 -8.52 1.86
C SER A 496 11.50 -9.07 0.49
N GLY A 497 10.85 -10.14 0.02
CA GLY A 497 11.10 -10.68 -1.33
C GLY A 497 12.58 -11.00 -1.56
N ILE A 498 13.12 -10.40 -2.62
CA ILE A 498 14.55 -10.52 -2.97
C ILE A 498 15.39 -9.32 -2.50
N GLU A 499 14.81 -8.45 -1.66
CA GLU A 499 15.51 -7.26 -1.23
C GLU A 499 16.69 -7.61 -0.30
N PRO A 500 17.81 -6.88 -0.38
CA PRO A 500 18.86 -6.94 0.63
C PRO A 500 18.40 -6.29 1.94
N ILE A 501 19.21 -6.40 2.99
CA ILE A 501 18.99 -5.64 4.21
C ILE A 501 19.01 -4.14 3.88
N PHE A 502 17.92 -3.43 4.18
CA PHE A 502 17.81 -2.00 3.89
C PHE A 502 18.76 -1.17 4.76
N ALA A 503 18.71 -1.41 6.07
CA ALA A 503 19.59 -0.81 7.07
C ALA A 503 19.84 -1.80 8.22
N THR A 504 21.04 -1.77 8.80
CA THR A 504 21.40 -2.64 9.94
C THR A 504 20.67 -2.25 11.22
N SER A 505 20.39 -0.93 11.37
CA SER A 505 19.59 -0.36 12.44
C SER A 505 18.90 0.91 11.98
N TYR A 506 17.88 1.35 12.73
CA TYR A 506 17.22 2.65 12.56
C TYR A 506 16.80 3.25 13.91
N LYS A 507 16.69 4.56 13.98
CA LYS A 507 16.24 5.27 15.19
C LYS A 507 14.73 5.43 15.19
N ARG A 508 14.08 4.98 16.26
CA ARG A 508 12.66 5.17 16.51
C ARG A 508 12.45 6.21 17.60
N ARG A 509 11.67 7.24 17.33
CA ARG A 509 11.23 8.24 18.32
C ARG A 509 9.88 7.85 18.89
N VAL A 510 9.80 7.65 20.20
CA VAL A 510 8.54 7.38 20.92
C VAL A 510 8.27 8.53 21.87
N LYS A 511 7.06 9.11 21.78
CA LYS A 511 6.64 10.20 22.65
C LYS A 511 6.45 9.69 24.09
N LYS A 512 7.12 10.30 25.07
CA LYS A 512 6.88 10.01 26.50
C LYS A 512 5.54 10.60 26.93
N ASN A 513 4.67 9.77 27.53
CA ASN A 513 3.38 10.17 28.07
C ASN A 513 3.44 10.75 29.49
N GLU A 514 4.59 11.21 29.98
CA GLU A 514 4.77 11.72 31.33
C GLU A 514 5.27 13.17 31.30
N GLY A 515 4.38 14.10 31.68
CA GLY A 515 4.73 15.47 32.00
C GLY A 515 4.60 16.47 30.85
N TYR A 516 4.48 17.74 31.20
CA TYR A 516 4.44 18.90 30.32
C TYR A 516 5.75 19.01 29.50
N GLY A 517 5.61 18.89 28.18
CA GLY A 517 6.67 18.98 27.17
C GLY A 517 6.81 17.74 26.29
N ASP A 518 6.96 17.93 24.97
CA ASP A 518 7.17 16.85 24.01
C ASP A 518 8.59 16.26 24.17
N THR A 519 8.78 15.44 25.20
CA THR A 519 10.03 14.66 25.36
C THR A 519 9.90 13.35 24.58
N PHE A 520 10.75 13.16 23.57
CA PHE A 520 10.87 11.93 22.82
C PHE A 520 11.99 11.06 23.42
N ARG A 521 11.78 9.77 23.48
CA ARG A 521 12.83 8.78 23.73
C ARG A 521 13.21 8.15 22.40
N GLU A 522 14.48 8.16 22.06
CA GLU A 522 15.01 7.51 20.89
C GLU A 522 15.49 6.11 21.25
N TYR A 523 15.08 5.12 20.46
CA TYR A 523 15.54 3.75 20.55
C TYR A 523 16.21 3.37 19.24
N THR A 524 17.36 2.69 19.32
CA THR A 524 17.92 2.02 18.15
C THR A 524 17.26 0.67 18.01
N VAL A 525 16.63 0.43 16.87
CA VAL A 525 16.01 -0.85 16.51
C VAL A 525 16.92 -1.50 15.48
N TYR A 526 17.46 -2.66 15.82
CA TYR A 526 18.33 -3.42 14.93
C TYR A 526 17.48 -4.34 14.03
N HIS A 527 17.97 -4.58 12.80
CA HIS A 527 17.42 -5.63 11.96
C HIS A 527 17.50 -6.98 12.68
N PRO A 528 16.44 -7.82 12.65
CA PRO A 528 16.37 -9.04 13.47
C PRO A 528 17.58 -9.96 13.30
N ILE A 529 18.04 -10.20 12.05
CA ILE A 529 19.22 -11.05 11.81
C ILE A 529 20.51 -10.46 12.41
N ILE A 530 20.67 -9.13 12.33
CA ILE A 530 21.84 -8.42 12.91
C ILE A 530 21.82 -8.56 14.42
N LYS A 531 20.65 -8.34 15.04
CA LYS A 531 20.48 -8.50 16.48
C LYS A 531 20.77 -9.93 16.95
N ASN A 532 20.24 -10.92 16.22
CA ASN A 532 20.33 -12.32 16.60
C ASN A 532 21.76 -12.88 16.45
N LEU A 533 22.50 -12.49 15.40
CA LEU A 533 23.84 -13.01 15.12
C LEU A 533 24.96 -12.18 15.77
N PHE A 534 24.80 -10.85 15.83
CA PHE A 534 25.88 -9.94 16.23
C PHE A 534 25.55 -9.11 17.48
N GLY A 535 24.27 -9.07 17.89
CA GLY A 535 23.82 -8.28 19.05
C GLY A 535 23.66 -6.78 18.79
N ASN A 536 24.50 -6.20 17.95
CA ASN A 536 24.46 -4.79 17.51
C ASN A 536 25.08 -4.66 16.10
N ASP A 537 25.19 -3.44 15.57
CA ASP A 537 25.71 -3.15 14.23
C ASP A 537 27.15 -2.59 14.21
N GLN A 538 27.91 -2.80 15.32
CA GLN A 538 29.33 -2.44 15.38
C GLN A 538 30.17 -3.62 14.90
N ASP A 539 31.23 -3.32 14.13
CA ASP A 539 32.21 -4.29 13.63
C ASP A 539 31.58 -5.47 12.86
N LEU A 540 30.58 -5.18 12.02
CA LEU A 540 29.95 -6.22 11.19
C LEU A 540 30.93 -6.77 10.15
N PRO A 541 30.86 -8.09 9.85
CA PRO A 541 31.65 -8.69 8.79
C PRO A 541 31.35 -8.08 7.41
N ASP A 542 32.29 -8.17 6.48
CA ASP A 542 32.22 -7.62 5.12
C ASP A 542 31.15 -8.24 4.23
N TYR A 543 30.67 -9.42 4.56
CA TYR A 543 29.54 -10.05 3.88
C TYR A 543 28.15 -9.45 4.30
N VAL A 544 28.09 -8.65 5.36
CA VAL A 544 26.87 -7.93 5.75
C VAL A 544 26.82 -6.61 5.00
N VAL A 545 26.04 -6.57 3.93
CA VAL A 545 25.88 -5.37 3.10
C VAL A 545 24.44 -4.88 3.16
N THR A 546 24.27 -3.57 3.08
CA THR A 546 22.95 -2.92 3.02
C THR A 546 22.60 -2.53 1.59
N ALA A 547 21.32 -2.24 1.33
CA ALA A 547 20.81 -1.86 0.00
C ALA A 547 21.61 -0.72 -0.65
N HIS A 548 22.09 0.25 0.12
CA HIS A 548 22.89 1.39 -0.37
C HIS A 548 24.37 1.04 -0.61
N GLY A 549 24.85 -0.08 -0.08
CA GLY A 549 26.23 -0.54 -0.26
C GLY A 549 26.40 -1.53 -1.42
N ILE A 550 25.32 -1.91 -2.09
CA ILE A 550 25.33 -2.88 -3.21
C ILE A 550 25.42 -2.14 -4.53
N ASP A 551 26.31 -2.62 -5.41
CA ASP A 551 26.36 -2.13 -6.80
C ASP A 551 25.02 -2.33 -7.52
N PRO A 552 24.42 -1.27 -8.09
CA PRO A 552 23.11 -1.36 -8.76
C PRO A 552 23.07 -2.39 -9.89
N TYR A 553 24.17 -2.57 -10.62
CA TYR A 553 24.24 -3.56 -11.71
C TYR A 553 24.21 -5.00 -11.18
N SER A 554 24.87 -5.26 -10.05
CA SER A 554 24.81 -6.55 -9.36
C SER A 554 23.41 -6.84 -8.85
N ARG A 555 22.66 -5.80 -8.45
CA ARG A 555 21.24 -5.91 -8.05
C ARG A 555 20.35 -6.35 -9.22
N VAL A 556 20.54 -5.75 -10.40
CA VAL A 556 19.85 -6.14 -11.65
C VAL A 556 20.19 -7.59 -12.03
N LYS A 557 21.47 -7.97 -11.96
CA LYS A 557 21.94 -9.32 -12.26
C LYS A 557 21.32 -10.36 -11.32
N MET A 558 21.21 -10.07 -10.01
CA MET A 558 20.53 -10.93 -9.04
C MET A 558 19.04 -11.12 -9.42
N GLN A 559 18.34 -10.05 -9.78
CA GLN A 559 16.96 -10.14 -10.25
C GLN A 559 16.84 -10.96 -11.54
N GLY A 560 17.79 -10.80 -12.48
CA GLY A 560 17.87 -11.58 -13.73
C GLY A 560 18.04 -13.08 -13.49
N VAL A 561 18.93 -13.45 -12.56
CA VAL A 561 19.10 -14.86 -12.16
C VAL A 561 17.79 -15.46 -11.64
N ILE A 562 17.04 -14.72 -10.80
CA ILE A 562 15.78 -15.19 -10.25
C ILE A 562 14.68 -15.23 -11.33
N GLN A 563 14.61 -14.23 -12.23
CA GLN A 563 13.58 -14.13 -13.28
C GLN A 563 13.62 -15.32 -14.25
N LYS A 564 14.75 -15.95 -14.47
CA LYS A 564 14.87 -17.19 -15.30
C LYS A 564 13.96 -18.31 -14.81
N TYR A 565 13.64 -18.32 -13.51
CA TYR A 565 12.90 -19.39 -12.85
C TYR A 565 11.48 -18.97 -12.44
N VAL A 566 11.09 -17.72 -12.66
CA VAL A 566 9.78 -17.17 -12.29
C VAL A 566 8.93 -16.95 -13.54
N ASP A 567 7.81 -17.67 -13.64
CA ASP A 567 6.89 -17.62 -14.80
C ASP A 567 6.04 -16.34 -14.81
N SER A 568 5.69 -15.79 -13.66
CA SER A 568 5.08 -14.45 -13.55
C SER A 568 6.17 -13.36 -13.52
N SER A 569 6.08 -12.36 -12.66
CA SER A 569 7.06 -11.29 -12.58
C SER A 569 7.62 -11.14 -11.16
N ILE A 570 8.50 -10.18 -10.98
CA ILE A 570 9.18 -9.88 -9.73
C ILE A 570 8.93 -8.42 -9.37
N SER A 571 8.43 -8.18 -8.17
CA SER A 571 8.41 -6.84 -7.59
C SER A 571 9.74 -6.58 -6.90
N SER A 572 10.51 -5.65 -7.45
CA SER A 572 11.82 -5.27 -6.90
C SER A 572 12.14 -3.83 -7.21
N THR A 573 12.81 -3.19 -6.24
CA THR A 573 13.26 -1.80 -6.36
C THR A 573 14.77 -1.73 -6.22
N VAL A 574 15.43 -1.10 -7.18
CA VAL A 574 16.85 -0.77 -7.07
C VAL A 574 16.97 0.54 -6.30
N ASN A 575 17.53 0.48 -5.08
CA ASN A 575 17.78 1.66 -4.25
C ASN A 575 19.07 2.32 -4.71
N LEU A 576 19.00 3.63 -4.98
CA LEU A 576 20.09 4.43 -5.53
C LEU A 576 20.42 5.59 -4.59
N PRO A 577 21.70 5.98 -4.47
CA PRO A 577 22.09 7.13 -3.67
C PRO A 577 21.53 8.44 -4.27
N GLU A 578 21.47 9.49 -3.43
CA GLU A 578 20.89 10.79 -3.80
C GLU A 578 21.62 11.45 -4.99
N ASP A 579 22.94 11.26 -5.08
CA ASP A 579 23.84 11.87 -6.06
C ASP A 579 24.01 11.06 -7.35
N ILE A 580 23.24 9.97 -7.55
CA ILE A 580 23.28 9.19 -8.78
C ILE A 580 22.91 10.05 -9.99
N ASP A 581 23.66 9.92 -11.09
CA ASP A 581 23.33 10.62 -12.33
C ASP A 581 22.24 9.90 -13.15
N VAL A 582 21.64 10.66 -14.08
CA VAL A 582 20.53 10.19 -14.92
C VAL A 582 21.02 9.11 -15.91
N GLU A 583 22.25 9.22 -16.40
CA GLU A 583 22.87 8.28 -17.34
C GLU A 583 23.04 6.91 -16.71
N THR A 584 23.47 6.83 -15.46
CA THR A 584 23.55 5.56 -14.71
C THR A 584 22.18 4.91 -14.56
N VAL A 585 21.11 5.68 -14.33
CA VAL A 585 19.75 5.14 -14.29
C VAL A 585 19.33 4.58 -15.66
N ALA A 586 19.71 5.26 -16.76
CA ALA A 586 19.46 4.76 -18.12
C ALA A 586 20.15 3.42 -18.36
N ASP A 587 21.42 3.28 -17.97
CA ASP A 587 22.21 2.05 -18.10
C ASP A 587 21.64 0.90 -17.27
N ILE A 588 21.17 1.17 -16.04
CA ILE A 588 20.49 0.19 -15.18
C ILE A 588 19.27 -0.37 -15.91
N TYR A 589 18.45 0.48 -16.52
CA TYR A 589 17.22 0.06 -17.19
C TYR A 589 17.50 -0.69 -18.50
N LEU A 590 18.51 -0.26 -19.31
CA LEU A 590 18.93 -1.01 -20.50
C LEU A 590 19.48 -2.39 -20.11
N ARG A 591 20.26 -2.45 -19.05
CA ARG A 591 20.77 -3.73 -18.55
C ARG A 591 19.65 -4.64 -18.06
N ALA A 592 18.64 -4.09 -17.39
CA ALA A 592 17.47 -4.86 -16.98
C ALA A 592 16.74 -5.50 -18.17
N TYR A 593 16.62 -4.78 -19.30
CA TYR A 593 16.06 -5.32 -20.54
C TYR A 593 16.91 -6.48 -21.07
N HIS A 594 18.24 -6.34 -21.13
CA HIS A 594 19.15 -7.35 -21.63
C HIS A 594 19.25 -8.59 -20.73
N GLU A 595 19.09 -8.42 -19.41
CA GLU A 595 19.02 -9.54 -18.46
C GLU A 595 17.66 -10.29 -18.52
N GLY A 596 16.73 -9.86 -19.39
CA GLY A 596 15.44 -10.49 -19.59
C GLY A 596 14.45 -10.27 -18.46
N LEU A 597 14.57 -9.17 -17.72
CA LEU A 597 13.61 -8.80 -16.71
C LEU A 597 12.25 -8.48 -17.35
N LYS A 598 11.18 -8.72 -16.61
CA LYS A 598 9.80 -8.36 -17.03
C LYS A 598 9.38 -6.97 -16.52
N GLY A 599 10.04 -6.47 -15.49
CA GLY A 599 9.81 -5.13 -14.95
C GLY A 599 10.90 -4.74 -13.97
N ILE A 600 11.03 -3.43 -13.77
CA ILE A 600 12.00 -2.85 -12.84
C ILE A 600 11.54 -1.48 -12.37
N THR A 601 11.85 -1.15 -11.12
CA THR A 601 11.66 0.18 -10.54
C THR A 601 12.94 0.63 -9.88
N VAL A 602 13.23 1.92 -9.93
CA VAL A 602 14.34 2.54 -9.17
C VAL A 602 13.77 3.46 -8.10
N TYR A 603 14.48 3.60 -7.02
CA TYR A 603 14.22 4.58 -5.98
C TYR A 603 15.51 5.32 -5.65
N ARG A 604 15.58 6.60 -6.00
CA ARG A 604 16.69 7.47 -5.63
C ARG A 604 16.40 8.10 -4.25
N GLU A 605 17.37 8.05 -3.35
CA GLU A 605 17.26 8.69 -2.04
C GLU A 605 16.89 10.17 -2.20
N GLY A 606 15.94 10.67 -1.41
CA GLY A 606 15.45 12.05 -1.49
C GLY A 606 14.45 12.34 -2.64
N SER A 607 14.15 11.41 -3.54
CA SER A 607 13.17 11.61 -4.62
C SER A 607 11.72 11.70 -4.16
N ARG A 608 11.43 11.22 -2.95
CA ARG A 608 10.13 11.33 -2.27
C ARG A 608 10.34 11.61 -0.79
N GLU A 609 9.38 12.29 -0.13
CA GLU A 609 9.36 12.38 1.33
C GLU A 609 9.27 10.96 1.90
N GLY A 610 10.37 10.48 2.49
CA GLY A 610 10.53 9.10 2.93
C GLY A 610 9.73 8.78 4.19
N ILE A 611 9.17 7.58 4.22
CA ILE A 611 8.56 6.97 5.42
C ILE A 611 9.66 6.40 6.34
N LEU A 612 10.86 6.12 5.78
CA LEU A 612 12.04 5.63 6.49
C LEU A 612 13.18 6.66 6.32
N ILE A 613 13.72 7.16 7.42
CA ILE A 613 14.85 8.10 7.45
C ILE A 613 16.09 7.30 7.81
N SER A 614 17.10 7.28 6.94
CA SER A 614 18.40 6.67 7.24
C SER A 614 19.16 7.51 8.28
N ASP A 615 20.09 6.87 9.03
CA ASP A 615 20.90 7.57 10.07
C ASP A 615 21.68 8.79 9.55
N LYS A 616 22.04 8.82 8.26
CA LYS A 616 22.67 9.98 7.62
C LYS A 616 21.75 11.20 7.51
N GLN A 617 20.45 10.98 7.20
CA GLN A 617 19.47 12.07 7.13
C GLN A 617 19.07 12.56 8.52
N ALA A 618 18.99 11.65 9.51
CA ALA A 618 18.78 12.04 10.90
C ALA A 618 19.97 12.88 11.42
N GLY A 619 21.21 12.53 11.06
CA GLY A 619 22.41 13.28 11.38
C GLY A 619 22.50 14.65 10.69
N ALA A 620 22.08 14.76 9.43
CA ALA A 620 22.05 16.02 8.70
C ALA A 620 20.97 16.96 9.24
N ALA A 621 19.76 16.46 9.52
CA ALA A 621 18.68 17.25 10.13
C ALA A 621 19.03 17.70 11.56
N VAL A 622 19.77 16.89 12.33
CA VAL A 622 20.27 17.26 13.66
C VAL A 622 21.42 18.27 13.56
N ASN A 623 22.31 18.16 12.57
CA ASN A 623 23.37 19.14 12.34
C ASN A 623 22.84 20.50 11.84
N GLU A 624 21.82 20.54 11.00
CA GLU A 624 21.13 21.79 10.65
C GLU A 624 20.36 22.41 11.82
N ALA A 625 19.77 21.60 12.71
CA ALA A 625 19.14 22.07 13.92
C ALA A 625 20.16 22.50 14.99
N SER A 626 21.33 21.81 15.08
CA SER A 626 22.39 22.10 16.06
C SER A 626 23.27 23.27 15.67
N GLN A 627 23.39 23.59 14.38
CA GLN A 627 24.11 24.79 13.92
C GLN A 627 23.30 26.10 14.11
N LYS A 628 22.02 25.99 14.51
CA LYS A 628 21.17 27.15 14.82
C LYS A 628 21.05 27.48 16.30
N GLN A 629 21.78 26.80 17.19
CA GLN A 629 21.82 27.09 18.62
C GLN A 629 23.22 26.99 19.21
N GLU A 630 24.04 28.02 19.02
CA GLU A 630 25.06 28.37 19.97
C GLU A 630 24.93 29.87 20.33
N PRO A 631 24.76 30.21 21.59
CA PRO A 631 24.79 31.60 22.04
C PRO A 631 26.25 32.01 22.29
N THR A 632 26.77 32.92 21.50
CA THR A 632 28.02 33.62 21.84
C THR A 632 27.75 34.62 22.96
N THR A 633 28.27 34.29 24.13
CA THR A 633 28.53 35.24 25.18
C THR A 633 29.88 35.95 24.88
N ALA A 634 29.87 37.22 24.71
CA ALA A 634 30.96 38.07 25.15
C ALA A 634 30.51 39.51 25.25
N ASP A 635 30.73 40.05 26.43
CA ASP A 635 30.72 41.43 26.84
C ASP A 635 31.57 42.33 25.93
N GLU A 636 31.10 43.56 25.69
CA GLU A 636 31.76 44.82 25.99
C GLU A 636 31.05 45.96 25.25
N SER A 637 30.62 46.93 26.03
CA SER A 637 30.12 48.23 25.59
C SER A 637 31.29 49.22 25.58
N PRO A 638 31.10 50.50 25.30
CA PRO A 638 30.64 51.15 24.08
C PRO A 638 31.63 52.22 23.57
N SER A 639 31.52 52.68 22.35
CA SER A 639 31.94 54.05 22.05
C SER A 639 31.31 54.64 20.79
N SER A 640 30.80 55.84 21.00
CA SER A 640 30.27 56.88 20.17
C SER A 640 30.98 57.16 18.80
N GLY A 641 30.18 57.62 17.84
CA GLY A 641 30.67 58.38 16.69
C GLY A 641 29.74 58.48 15.49
N GLU A 642 29.05 59.55 15.45
CA GLU A 642 28.43 60.36 14.39
C GLU A 642 28.52 60.00 12.92
N GLU A 643 27.32 60.14 12.30
CA GLU A 643 26.99 60.73 10.99
C GLU A 643 27.82 60.44 9.75
N SER A 644 27.14 59.96 8.70
CA SER A 644 26.91 60.79 7.50
C SER A 644 26.06 60.04 6.43
N LEU A 645 25.25 60.82 5.79
CA LEU A 645 24.38 60.60 4.63
C LEU A 645 25.17 60.11 3.40
N ALA A 646 24.59 59.23 2.61
CA ALA A 646 24.41 59.40 1.16
C ALA A 646 23.80 58.15 0.49
N GLU A 647 22.73 58.38 -0.14
CA GLU A 647 22.14 57.92 -1.38
C GLU A 647 22.77 56.71 -2.14
N ASP A 648 21.90 55.84 -2.56
CA ASP A 648 21.56 55.35 -3.89
C ASP A 648 21.78 53.86 -4.16
N ALA A 649 20.69 53.31 -4.67
CA ALA A 649 20.55 52.19 -5.63
C ALA A 649 20.93 50.76 -5.18
N GLY A 650 19.88 49.93 -5.14
CA GLY A 650 20.04 48.49 -5.36
C GLY A 650 18.99 47.63 -4.68
N LEU A 651 17.90 47.36 -5.39
CA LEU A 651 16.91 46.35 -5.04
C LEU A 651 17.56 44.95 -4.84
N THR A 652 17.92 44.58 -3.64
CA THR A 652 18.06 43.20 -3.18
C THR A 652 18.17 43.17 -1.66
N GLY A 653 17.06 42.98 -0.98
CA GLY A 653 17.05 42.79 0.47
C GLY A 653 15.61 42.69 1.03
N ARG A 654 14.85 41.71 0.60
CA ARG A 654 13.66 41.30 1.35
C ARG A 654 14.17 40.67 2.64
N SER A 655 14.09 41.37 3.78
CA SER A 655 14.21 40.73 5.08
C SER A 655 13.13 39.63 5.18
N GLN A 656 13.53 38.39 5.39
CA GLN A 656 12.61 37.31 5.65
C GLN A 656 11.86 37.61 6.94
N LEU A 657 10.54 37.80 6.85
CA LEU A 657 9.67 37.92 8.01
C LEU A 657 9.60 36.55 8.70
N HIS A 658 10.14 36.43 9.90
CA HIS A 658 9.99 35.23 10.73
C HIS A 658 8.76 35.40 11.66
N PRO A 659 7.84 34.41 11.67
CA PRO A 659 6.68 34.44 12.56
C PRO A 659 7.15 34.33 14.02
N ARG A 660 6.61 35.20 14.93
CA ARG A 660 6.85 35.03 16.36
C ARG A 660 6.39 33.67 16.86
N SER A 661 7.05 33.15 17.90
CA SER A 661 6.69 31.88 18.52
C SER A 661 5.27 31.93 19.07
N ARG A 662 4.56 30.79 19.05
CA ARG A 662 3.25 30.66 19.67
C ARG A 662 3.44 30.61 21.20
N PRO A 663 2.77 31.46 22.00
CA PRO A 663 2.82 31.36 23.47
C PRO A 663 2.06 30.11 23.95
N ASP A 664 2.41 29.62 25.15
CA ASP A 664 1.77 28.44 25.75
C ASP A 664 0.32 28.69 26.13
N VAL A 665 -0.02 29.92 26.49
CA VAL A 665 -1.36 30.33 26.86
C VAL A 665 -1.82 31.51 26.01
N THR A 666 -3.01 31.38 25.41
CA THR A 666 -3.66 32.43 24.62
C THR A 666 -5.07 32.66 25.14
N CYS A 667 -5.56 33.88 25.06
CA CYS A 667 -6.94 34.24 25.44
C CYS A 667 -7.73 34.58 24.19
N GLY A 668 -9.00 34.12 24.09
CA GLY A 668 -9.78 34.39 22.90
C GLY A 668 -11.28 34.09 23.05
N ILE A 669 -11.97 34.17 21.92
CA ILE A 669 -13.40 33.84 21.83
C ILE A 669 -13.65 32.86 20.68
N THR A 670 -14.71 32.09 20.85
CA THR A 670 -15.22 31.25 19.76
C THR A 670 -16.58 31.80 19.32
N ARG A 671 -16.71 32.01 18.00
CA ARG A 671 -17.97 32.39 17.32
C ARG A 671 -18.48 31.27 16.46
N ARG A 672 -19.78 31.02 16.48
CA ARG A 672 -20.44 30.13 15.51
C ARG A 672 -21.03 30.99 14.39
N VAL A 673 -20.75 30.64 13.17
CA VAL A 673 -21.35 31.26 11.98
C VAL A 673 -21.92 30.14 11.08
N ARG A 674 -23.16 30.31 10.65
CA ARG A 674 -23.81 29.38 9.75
C ARG A 674 -23.40 29.72 8.31
N THR A 675 -22.81 28.74 7.62
CA THR A 675 -22.44 28.83 6.20
C THR A 675 -23.28 27.87 5.35
N GLY A 676 -23.22 27.96 4.05
CA GLY A 676 -23.85 26.99 3.15
C GLY A 676 -23.30 25.56 3.27
N GLU A 677 -22.11 25.39 3.89
CA GLU A 677 -21.43 24.12 4.13
C GLU A 677 -21.68 23.57 5.57
N GLY A 678 -22.38 24.31 6.41
CA GLY A 678 -22.72 23.92 7.78
C GLY A 678 -22.38 24.99 8.85
N ASN A 679 -22.44 24.62 10.11
CA ASN A 679 -22.04 25.48 11.20
C ASN A 679 -20.51 25.54 11.30
N LEU A 680 -19.94 26.72 11.12
CA LEU A 680 -18.53 27.03 11.26
C LEU A 680 -18.28 27.63 12.64
N TYR A 681 -17.40 27.04 13.42
CA TYR A 681 -16.91 27.56 14.69
C TYR A 681 -15.55 28.21 14.46
N ILE A 682 -15.40 29.47 14.83
CA ILE A 682 -14.19 30.27 14.59
C ILE A 682 -13.68 30.75 15.95
N THR A 683 -12.54 30.23 16.36
CA THR A 683 -11.84 30.66 17.60
C THR A 683 -10.76 31.65 17.22
N ILE A 684 -10.81 32.84 17.85
CA ILE A 684 -9.89 33.95 17.57
C ILE A 684 -9.17 34.25 18.90
N ASN A 685 -7.86 34.11 18.91
CA ASN A 685 -7.03 34.22 20.09
C ASN A 685 -6.02 35.39 19.99
N GLU A 686 -5.74 36.00 21.16
CA GLU A 686 -4.73 37.01 21.33
C GLU A 686 -3.64 36.55 22.31
N ASP A 687 -2.46 37.09 22.13
CA ASP A 687 -1.33 37.05 23.05
C ASP A 687 -1.04 38.49 23.59
N GLU A 688 0.02 38.66 24.32
CA GLU A 688 0.46 39.97 24.84
C GLU A 688 0.76 41.02 23.76
N HIS A 689 0.99 40.56 22.51
CA HIS A 689 1.27 41.42 21.37
C HIS A 689 0.05 41.62 20.45
N GLY A 690 -1.12 41.05 20.80
CA GLY A 690 -2.38 41.19 20.06
C GLY A 690 -2.82 39.89 19.37
N LEU A 691 -3.59 39.99 18.28
CA LEU A 691 -4.08 38.83 17.58
C LEU A 691 -2.93 37.93 17.12
N CYS A 692 -3.00 36.65 17.49
CA CYS A 692 -1.94 35.68 17.19
C CYS A 692 -2.39 34.46 16.42
N GLU A 693 -3.63 34.02 16.63
CA GLU A 693 -4.08 32.79 15.97
C GLU A 693 -5.61 32.73 15.76
N VAL A 694 -5.98 31.96 14.72
CA VAL A 694 -7.36 31.64 14.40
C VAL A 694 -7.46 30.13 14.20
N PHE A 695 -8.46 29.50 14.83
CA PHE A 695 -8.85 28.11 14.58
C PHE A 695 -10.27 28.04 14.05
N THR A 696 -10.52 27.09 13.14
CA THR A 696 -11.86 26.87 12.62
C THR A 696 -12.22 25.39 12.65
N THR A 697 -13.49 25.11 12.94
CA THR A 697 -14.05 23.76 12.89
C THR A 697 -15.38 23.81 12.18
N ILE A 698 -15.58 22.96 11.13
CA ILE A 698 -16.84 22.85 10.41
C ILE A 698 -17.12 21.39 10.07
N GLY A 699 -18.34 20.92 10.31
CA GLY A 699 -18.76 19.56 9.96
C GLY A 699 -17.99 18.46 10.67
N LYS A 700 -17.88 17.28 10.05
CA LYS A 700 -17.08 16.15 10.55
C LYS A 700 -15.62 16.35 10.19
N ALA A 701 -14.72 15.99 11.10
CA ALA A 701 -13.27 16.02 10.85
C ALA A 701 -12.91 15.19 9.58
N GLY A 702 -12.04 15.77 8.72
CA GLY A 702 -11.60 15.13 7.47
C GLY A 702 -12.46 15.40 6.23
N GLY A 703 -13.54 16.18 6.33
CA GLY A 703 -14.32 16.65 5.17
C GLY A 703 -13.61 17.78 4.41
N VAL A 704 -13.90 17.95 3.10
CA VAL A 704 -13.27 19.00 2.24
C VAL A 704 -13.43 20.39 2.85
N ALA A 705 -14.63 20.75 3.31
CA ALA A 705 -14.89 22.03 3.97
C ALA A 705 -14.05 22.22 5.26
N SER A 706 -13.89 21.16 6.05
CA SER A 706 -13.09 21.19 7.28
C SER A 706 -11.60 21.38 6.98
N THR A 707 -11.08 20.67 5.99
CA THR A 707 -9.67 20.75 5.57
C THR A 707 -9.32 22.14 5.01
N GLN A 708 -10.20 22.70 4.17
CA GLN A 708 -10.02 24.04 3.63
C GLN A 708 -10.10 25.11 4.71
N ALA A 709 -11.07 25.03 5.62
CA ALA A 709 -11.21 25.95 6.73
C ALA A 709 -9.98 25.91 7.66
N GLU A 710 -9.45 24.74 7.96
CA GLU A 710 -8.21 24.55 8.73
C GLU A 710 -6.99 25.15 8.02
N ALA A 711 -6.81 24.92 6.71
CA ALA A 711 -5.70 25.49 5.94
C ALA A 711 -5.73 27.03 5.96
N ILE A 712 -6.91 27.62 5.73
CA ILE A 712 -7.12 29.07 5.80
C ILE A 712 -6.74 29.59 7.19
N SER A 713 -7.21 28.95 8.26
CA SER A 713 -6.92 29.36 9.64
C SER A 713 -5.44 29.28 9.99
N ARG A 714 -4.73 28.27 9.52
CA ARG A 714 -3.27 28.14 9.70
C ARG A 714 -2.51 29.27 8.99
N LEU A 715 -2.90 29.60 7.75
CA LEU A 715 -2.30 30.72 7.00
C LEU A 715 -2.58 32.07 7.65
N ILE A 716 -3.79 32.31 8.17
CA ILE A 716 -4.13 33.50 8.93
C ILE A 716 -3.27 33.60 10.19
N SER A 717 -3.15 32.53 10.96
CA SER A 717 -2.33 32.46 12.17
C SER A 717 -0.85 32.73 11.86
N LEU A 718 -0.34 32.20 10.75
CA LEU A 718 1.01 32.47 10.29
C LEU A 718 1.19 33.95 9.94
N ALA A 719 0.28 34.55 9.18
CA ALA A 719 0.31 35.96 8.77
C ALA A 719 0.28 36.90 9.99
N LEU A 720 -0.63 36.67 10.95
CA LEU A 720 -0.76 37.44 12.19
C LEU A 720 0.52 37.39 13.01
N ARG A 721 1.10 36.22 13.21
CA ARG A 721 2.38 36.09 13.95
C ARG A 721 3.58 36.64 13.20
N SER A 722 3.50 36.75 11.86
CA SER A 722 4.51 37.41 11.05
C SER A 722 4.36 38.94 10.97
N GLY A 723 3.41 39.52 11.73
CA GLY A 723 3.21 40.97 11.82
C GLY A 723 2.34 41.57 10.69
N VAL A 724 1.63 40.76 9.94
CA VAL A 724 0.65 41.24 8.97
C VAL A 724 -0.54 41.85 9.71
N ASP A 725 -0.97 43.05 9.29
CA ASP A 725 -2.13 43.72 9.89
C ASP A 725 -3.42 42.86 9.72
N ALA A 726 -4.13 42.66 10.83
CA ALA A 726 -5.37 41.86 10.84
C ALA A 726 -6.45 42.46 9.91
N GLN A 727 -6.49 43.77 9.71
CA GLN A 727 -7.41 44.43 8.76
C GLN A 727 -7.08 44.06 7.30
N GLU A 728 -5.81 43.88 6.96
CA GLU A 728 -5.42 43.43 5.63
C GLU A 728 -5.83 41.97 5.39
N VAL A 729 -5.73 41.10 6.42
CA VAL A 729 -6.24 39.74 6.35
C VAL A 729 -7.76 39.73 6.14
N VAL A 730 -8.49 40.57 6.87
CA VAL A 730 -9.95 40.73 6.71
C VAL A 730 -10.32 41.15 5.28
N LYS A 731 -9.60 42.11 4.70
CA LYS A 731 -9.85 42.57 3.32
C LYS A 731 -9.67 41.45 2.27
N GLN A 732 -8.72 40.53 2.48
CA GLN A 732 -8.47 39.42 1.57
C GLN A 732 -9.57 38.33 1.67
N LEU A 733 -10.25 38.20 2.79
CA LEU A 733 -11.24 37.13 3.03
C LEU A 733 -12.68 37.55 2.78
N LYS A 734 -13.04 38.80 3.09
CA LYS A 734 -14.41 39.31 2.90
C LYS A 734 -14.76 39.44 1.43
N GLY A 735 -15.97 39.00 1.07
CA GLY A 735 -16.48 39.07 -0.28
C GLY A 735 -16.12 37.91 -1.18
N ILE A 736 -15.34 36.92 -0.68
CA ILE A 736 -15.07 35.69 -1.44
C ILE A 736 -16.38 34.90 -1.54
N SER A 737 -16.86 34.71 -2.76
CA SER A 737 -18.14 34.01 -3.05
C SER A 737 -17.92 32.51 -3.21
N GLY A 738 -18.83 31.72 -2.62
CA GLY A 738 -18.87 30.26 -2.78
C GLY A 738 -20.16 29.80 -3.48
N PRO A 739 -20.30 28.50 -3.71
CA PRO A 739 -21.44 27.94 -4.45
C PRO A 739 -22.77 28.00 -3.67
N SER A 740 -22.75 28.19 -2.36
CA SER A 740 -23.94 28.12 -1.48
C SER A 740 -23.99 29.28 -0.47
N PRO A 741 -24.27 30.54 -0.89
CA PRO A 741 -24.43 31.66 0.03
C PRO A 741 -25.60 31.42 1.00
N THR A 742 -25.48 31.91 2.24
CA THR A 742 -26.48 31.72 3.29
C THR A 742 -26.74 33.03 4.07
N TRP A 743 -27.96 33.24 4.54
CA TRP A 743 -28.30 34.35 5.42
C TRP A 743 -28.24 33.93 6.90
N GLU A 744 -27.51 34.71 7.72
CA GLU A 744 -27.48 34.55 9.15
C GLU A 744 -27.56 35.92 9.87
N ASN A 745 -28.50 36.07 10.78
CA ASN A 745 -28.70 37.29 11.58
C ASN A 745 -28.71 38.59 10.77
N GLY A 746 -29.41 38.57 9.60
CA GLY A 746 -29.53 39.71 8.71
C GLY A 746 -28.28 40.04 7.88
N ARG A 747 -27.25 39.17 7.89
CA ARG A 747 -26.04 39.30 7.07
C ARG A 747 -25.96 38.18 6.07
N LEU A 748 -25.49 38.53 4.89
CA LEU A 748 -25.22 37.54 3.83
C LEU A 748 -23.81 36.98 4.05
N ILE A 749 -23.71 35.66 4.19
CA ILE A 749 -22.44 34.92 4.26
C ILE A 749 -22.24 34.27 2.90
N LEU A 750 -21.23 34.71 2.19
CA LEU A 750 -20.97 34.28 0.81
C LEU A 750 -20.26 32.92 0.72
N SER A 751 -19.38 32.60 1.68
CA SER A 751 -18.59 31.36 1.72
C SER A 751 -17.95 31.15 3.11
N THR A 752 -17.27 30.04 3.32
CA THR A 752 -16.46 29.76 4.51
C THR A 752 -15.33 30.80 4.71
N PRO A 753 -14.51 31.21 3.71
CA PRO A 753 -13.56 32.31 3.84
C PRO A 753 -14.22 33.64 4.21
N ASP A 754 -15.34 34.00 3.61
CA ASP A 754 -16.07 35.22 3.91
C ASP A 754 -16.59 35.23 5.36
N ALA A 755 -17.07 34.09 5.85
CA ALA A 755 -17.50 33.91 7.25
C ALA A 755 -16.34 34.17 8.24
N ILE A 756 -15.14 33.68 7.93
CA ILE A 756 -13.95 33.90 8.76
C ILE A 756 -13.58 35.39 8.74
N GLY A 757 -13.59 36.00 7.55
CA GLY A 757 -13.31 37.44 7.39
C GLY A 757 -14.31 38.33 8.16
N GLN A 758 -15.64 38.02 8.08
CA GLN A 758 -16.68 38.75 8.84
C GLN A 758 -16.57 38.54 10.36
N ALA A 759 -16.17 37.35 10.82
CA ALA A 759 -15.96 37.07 12.24
C ALA A 759 -14.75 37.84 12.79
N LEU A 760 -13.64 37.89 12.06
CA LEU A 760 -12.45 38.68 12.40
C LEU A 760 -12.77 40.18 12.42
N ASP A 761 -13.43 40.71 11.41
CA ASP A 761 -13.86 42.11 11.35
C ASP A 761 -14.73 42.50 12.54
N GLY A 762 -15.74 41.66 12.85
CA GLY A 762 -16.57 41.85 14.01
C GLY A 762 -15.78 41.81 15.34
N TYR A 763 -14.77 40.97 15.44
CA TYR A 763 -13.92 40.90 16.62
C TYR A 763 -13.07 42.16 16.78
N LEU A 764 -12.46 42.67 15.72
CA LEU A 764 -11.65 43.89 15.73
C LEU A 764 -12.48 45.14 16.11
N ASN A 765 -13.72 45.23 15.64
CA ASN A 765 -14.63 46.34 15.95
C ASN A 765 -15.13 46.28 17.38
N GLU A 766 -15.22 45.13 18.02
CA GLU A 766 -15.67 44.96 19.41
C GLU A 766 -14.54 45.06 20.44
N ARG A 767 -13.26 45.01 20.00
CA ARG A 767 -12.07 45.01 20.88
C ARG A 767 -11.96 46.17 21.87
N PRO A 768 -12.34 47.41 21.56
CA PRO A 768 -12.28 48.53 22.50
C PRO A 768 -13.23 48.42 23.70
N GLN A 769 -14.23 47.54 23.64
CA GLN A 769 -15.26 47.39 24.67
C GLN A 769 -14.93 46.28 25.68
N ARG A 770 -13.81 45.57 25.53
CA ARG A 770 -13.42 44.43 26.37
C ARG A 770 -12.26 44.79 27.27
N LYS A 771 -12.51 44.89 28.58
CA LYS A 771 -11.49 44.90 29.62
C LYS A 771 -11.28 43.46 30.10
N TRP A 772 -10.08 42.95 29.89
CA TRP A 772 -9.67 41.66 30.44
C TRP A 772 -8.97 41.92 31.78
N GLU A 773 -9.52 41.42 32.88
CA GLU A 773 -8.82 41.34 34.16
C GLU A 773 -8.16 39.94 34.22
N ILE A 774 -6.83 39.94 34.22
CA ILE A 774 -6.05 38.74 34.53
C ILE A 774 -6.13 38.54 36.03
N VAL A 775 -6.85 37.54 36.49
CA VAL A 775 -6.82 37.11 37.91
C VAL A 775 -5.61 36.18 38.06
N ASP A 776 -4.54 36.69 38.65
CA ASP A 776 -3.42 35.87 39.11
C ASP A 776 -3.92 34.99 40.28
N ASN A 777 -4.15 33.71 40.01
CA ASN A 777 -4.43 32.69 41.03
C ASN A 777 -3.12 32.03 41.47
N ASP A 778 -2.31 32.73 42.25
CA ASP A 778 -1.34 32.11 43.13
C ASP A 778 -1.92 32.15 44.58
N ALA A 779 -2.73 31.15 44.91
CA ALA A 779 -3.11 30.91 46.32
C ALA A 779 -3.43 29.41 46.52
N THR A 780 -2.48 28.75 47.14
CA THR A 780 -2.54 27.59 48.04
C THR A 780 -3.92 27.03 48.40
N LEU A 781 -4.09 25.76 48.06
CA LEU A 781 -5.11 24.86 48.56
C LEU A 781 -5.00 24.67 50.09
N THR A 782 -5.97 25.15 50.88
CA THR A 782 -6.27 24.61 52.20
C THR A 782 -7.75 24.25 52.27
N SER A 783 -7.95 23.03 52.77
CA SER A 783 -9.23 22.35 53.06
C SER A 783 -10.13 23.10 54.06
N ALA A 784 -11.45 23.16 53.80
CA ALA A 784 -12.47 23.10 54.89
C ALA A 784 -13.89 22.90 54.35
N SER A 785 -14.46 21.80 54.73
CA SER A 785 -15.84 21.51 55.25
C SER A 785 -17.07 22.35 54.82
N ASN A 786 -18.10 21.56 54.43
CA ASN A 786 -19.53 21.91 54.36
C ASN A 786 -20.06 22.54 55.65
N PRO A 787 -21.13 23.38 55.63
CA PRO A 787 -22.45 22.86 55.97
C PRO A 787 -23.68 23.44 55.21
N ASP A 788 -24.68 22.60 55.12
CA ASP A 788 -26.13 22.66 54.98
C ASP A 788 -26.87 23.99 54.84
N THR A 789 -27.91 23.89 54.02
CA THR A 789 -29.35 24.26 54.22
C THR A 789 -29.94 25.30 53.27
N ASP A 790 -31.09 24.83 52.77
CA ASP A 790 -32.37 25.48 52.45
C ASP A 790 -32.67 26.20 51.13
N SER A 791 -33.38 25.38 50.31
CA SER A 791 -34.65 25.61 49.56
C SER A 791 -34.87 26.82 48.62
N PRO A 792 -35.71 26.64 47.57
CA PRO A 792 -35.59 27.30 46.27
C PRO A 792 -36.52 28.48 46.02
N PRO A 793 -36.47 29.10 44.87
CA PRO A 793 -37.68 29.18 44.07
C PRO A 793 -37.54 28.87 42.57
N GLU A 794 -38.60 28.37 42.07
CA GLU A 794 -39.03 27.94 40.76
C GLU A 794 -38.70 28.92 39.61
N ASN A 795 -38.24 28.38 38.47
CA ASN A 795 -39.02 28.37 37.25
C ASN A 795 -38.16 27.89 36.05
N GLY A 796 -38.69 26.85 35.43
CA GLY A 796 -38.79 26.70 33.99
C GLY A 796 -37.61 26.17 33.14
N ASN A 797 -37.70 24.92 32.75
CA ASN A 797 -37.09 24.31 31.56
C ASN A 797 -35.61 23.93 31.60
N THR A 798 -35.26 22.87 32.33
CA THR A 798 -34.06 22.07 32.12
C THR A 798 -34.19 20.60 32.59
N ILE A 799 -35.26 19.88 32.18
CA ILE A 799 -35.46 18.45 32.53
C ILE A 799 -35.34 17.49 31.33
N GLU A 800 -34.94 17.94 30.13
CA GLU A 800 -34.87 17.02 29.00
C GLU A 800 -33.45 16.48 28.68
N GLU A 801 -32.36 17.12 29.09
CA GLU A 801 -31.00 16.67 28.72
C GLU A 801 -30.39 15.56 29.60
N SER A 802 -30.80 15.46 30.86
CA SER A 802 -30.23 14.42 31.75
C SER A 802 -30.92 13.03 31.58
N ALA A 803 -32.18 13.02 31.16
CA ALA A 803 -32.93 11.79 30.89
C ALA A 803 -32.45 11.12 29.58
N PHE A 804 -31.83 11.87 28.68
CA PHE A 804 -31.41 11.41 27.38
C PHE A 804 -30.14 10.54 27.45
N ARG A 805 -29.24 10.80 28.36
CA ARG A 805 -27.99 10.04 28.52
C ARG A 805 -28.14 8.67 29.20
N THR A 806 -29.30 8.42 29.82
CA THR A 806 -29.60 7.19 30.57
C THR A 806 -30.65 6.31 29.90
N MET A 807 -31.17 6.70 28.74
CA MET A 807 -32.24 5.96 28.06
C MET A 807 -31.68 4.62 27.51
N THR A 808 -32.17 3.51 28.01
CA THR A 808 -31.82 2.16 27.59
C THR A 808 -32.85 1.49 26.68
N THR A 809 -34.05 2.09 26.58
CA THR A 809 -35.16 1.55 25.78
C THR A 809 -35.72 2.58 24.82
N CYS A 810 -36.04 2.12 23.61
CA CYS A 810 -36.58 2.97 22.55
C CYS A 810 -38.00 3.45 22.85
N PRO A 811 -38.27 4.77 22.81
CA PRO A 811 -39.59 5.29 23.08
C PRO A 811 -40.63 4.95 22.01
N ARG A 812 -40.18 4.47 20.84
CA ARG A 812 -41.09 4.16 19.73
C ARG A 812 -41.51 2.68 19.69
N CYS A 813 -40.65 1.75 20.08
CA CYS A 813 -40.96 0.31 19.99
C CYS A 813 -40.60 -0.50 21.25
N GLY A 814 -40.04 0.10 22.29
CA GLY A 814 -39.63 -0.57 23.52
C GLY A 814 -38.36 -1.41 23.43
N GLY A 815 -37.73 -1.49 22.25
CA GLY A 815 -36.48 -2.24 22.04
C GLY A 815 -35.26 -1.53 22.63
N THR A 816 -34.15 -2.25 22.80
CA THR A 816 -32.89 -1.71 23.29
C THR A 816 -32.33 -0.66 22.31
N VAL A 817 -31.81 0.44 22.83
CA VAL A 817 -31.14 1.48 22.03
C VAL A 817 -29.64 1.39 22.18
N ILE A 818 -28.92 1.79 21.13
CA ILE A 818 -27.46 1.88 21.09
C ILE A 818 -27.08 3.36 21.18
N HIS A 819 -26.10 3.65 22.04
CA HIS A 819 -25.53 4.99 22.21
C HIS A 819 -24.22 5.07 21.42
N GLU A 820 -24.17 5.85 20.34
CA GLU A 820 -22.97 6.10 19.55
C GLU A 820 -22.79 7.60 19.28
N SER A 821 -21.61 8.10 19.56
CA SER A 821 -21.19 9.47 19.22
C SER A 821 -22.16 10.57 19.69
N GLY A 822 -22.83 10.39 20.86
CA GLY A 822 -23.79 11.35 21.40
C GLY A 822 -25.21 11.22 20.88
N CYS A 823 -25.48 10.21 20.01
CA CYS A 823 -26.84 9.90 19.51
C CYS A 823 -27.32 8.57 20.05
N ILE A 824 -28.66 8.44 20.14
CA ILE A 824 -29.34 7.18 20.47
C ILE A 824 -30.01 6.64 19.22
N THR A 825 -29.71 5.38 18.89
CA THR A 825 -30.30 4.70 17.73
C THR A 825 -30.93 3.37 18.15
N CYS A 826 -32.13 3.08 17.68
CA CYS A 826 -32.78 1.81 17.87
C CYS A 826 -32.65 0.93 16.60
N PRO A 827 -31.93 -0.21 16.65
CA PRO A 827 -31.80 -1.10 15.50
C PRO A 827 -33.13 -1.75 15.08
N GLY A 828 -34.06 -1.91 16.03
CA GLY A 828 -35.32 -2.62 15.77
C GLY A 828 -36.35 -1.82 14.98
N CYS A 829 -36.37 -0.48 15.08
CA CYS A 829 -37.39 0.33 14.41
C CYS A 829 -36.82 1.56 13.68
N GLY A 830 -35.49 1.71 13.63
CA GLY A 830 -34.81 2.84 12.98
C GLY A 830 -35.01 4.21 13.69
N TYR A 831 -35.50 4.23 14.93
CA TYR A 831 -35.59 5.47 15.72
C TYR A 831 -34.18 5.99 16.00
N SER A 832 -33.92 7.23 15.68
CA SER A 832 -32.66 7.88 15.98
C SER A 832 -32.91 9.31 16.53
N ARG A 833 -32.13 9.68 17.57
CA ARG A 833 -32.14 11.03 18.13
C ARG A 833 -30.72 11.37 18.62
N CYS A 834 -30.20 12.50 18.18
CA CYS A 834 -28.92 13.08 18.59
C CYS A 834 -29.07 14.21 19.57
#